data_bfff3bb4ccb57869c8c74428d44bf81e
#
_entry.id   bfff3bb4ccb57869c8c74428d44bf81e
#
_cell.length_a   1.000
_cell.length_b   1.000
_cell.length_c   1.000
_cell.angle_alpha   90.00
_cell.angle_beta   90.00
_cell.angle_gamma   90.00
#
_symmetry.space_group_name_H-M   'P 1'
#
loop_
_entity.id
_entity.type
_entity.pdbx_description
1 polymer ?
#
loop_
_entity_poly.entity_id
_entity_poly.type
_entity_poly.pdbx_seq_one_letter_code
_entity_poly.pdbx_strand_id
1 'polypeptide(L)'
;MTLLYLDDWDNKYPNAIADTKTRRQTWVKLAAKYQKMGVENYYFHLALHNPLLQGVDPYSEDLTPAQQQMILLECSENFWYALREVIRFPDAGGDEYFHLDANRGNIAMFWCIFNAFVTYVQQIRQTGKSLNSRAIIILLHMFAAQGSDSILFTKGDLRKGEIKNYKAYRDALPKWMWYKADKDTDNQYEFTTMMNRNITYSYVPQGSPEEANNVGRGKTPRFIYGDEIPFLPYAAISLPALIASTTDSFDKARAQGLFHGILYTTTAGDLSTDSGKYVYEKIKKKAMFFSEALFDAKNRAEAIDMIMANSKCESRDAPFIDISFNHLQLGKTNEWLRGKIAMVSASRDQIERDFLGRWTFGSESNPIPEKILNKIRDHAQQAQYVHVEEKYKYHIKFQLPIEEVRARKAIMGLDTSNAVNRDAITGVMLDVETGETLMTFMVSEISLSYFAYWLAQFMADFPNFTLIPENKSSWLGMFDILNSRLPMLGVDVGRRIYSDIVDNAYGTDAEKRTYRDYTSGGGSERKYFPFRNDFGFMTTAGSRADLYIDILKLATVQQAELIREPALIDELSSLVERRGRVDHKASGHDDHVISWLMANWFLRFARNLDHYGIDPRKVLSRVRSVTAGNDPKVVAKNRKREKHAVDIEILEARIEGAATLIERRYLEAKLKSLMSEAVGEDESDVVSVDRVAVSDKNIQVTAARGMNRDGLFAAARNFPGRPSFRR
;
A
#
# COMPACT_ATOMS: atom_id res chain seq x y z
N MET A 1 -13.19 -6.44 38.02
CA MET A 1 -12.12 -6.13 37.07
C MET A 1 -10.83 -6.15 37.82
N THR A 2 -9.96 -7.04 37.48
CA THR A 2 -8.76 -7.29 38.29
C THR A 2 -7.52 -6.78 37.57
N LEU A 3 -7.23 -5.55 37.79
CA LEU A 3 -5.91 -5.00 37.61
C LEU A 3 -5.28 -4.86 38.99
N LEU A 4 -4.14 -5.49 39.19
CA LEU A 4 -3.40 -5.31 40.42
C LEU A 4 -2.47 -4.11 40.27
N TYR A 5 -2.86 -2.99 40.86
CA TYR A 5 -1.98 -1.87 41.16
C TYR A 5 -1.12 -2.23 42.37
N LEU A 6 -0.03 -1.48 42.61
CA LEU A 6 0.84 -1.73 43.77
C LEU A 6 0.07 -1.83 45.10
N ASP A 7 -0.88 -0.92 45.32
CA ASP A 7 -1.68 -0.87 46.54
C ASP A 7 -2.76 -2.01 46.61
N ASP A 8 -3.06 -2.67 45.52
CA ASP A 8 -4.08 -3.71 45.47
C ASP A 8 -3.62 -5.04 46.10
N TRP A 9 -2.30 -5.34 46.07
CA TRP A 9 -1.76 -6.57 46.59
C TRP A 9 -2.08 -6.80 48.06
N ASP A 10 -1.85 -5.78 48.90
CA ASP A 10 -2.00 -5.89 50.34
C ASP A 10 -3.43 -5.62 50.81
N ASN A 11 -4.17 -4.76 50.10
CA ASN A 11 -5.49 -4.31 50.54
C ASN A 11 -6.65 -5.13 49.98
N LYS A 12 -6.65 -5.46 48.71
CA LYS A 12 -7.75 -6.20 48.06
C LYS A 12 -7.58 -7.68 48.13
N TYR A 13 -6.34 -8.17 47.98
CA TYR A 13 -6.03 -9.61 47.90
C TYR A 13 -4.89 -9.98 48.81
N PRO A 14 -5.10 -9.92 50.13
CA PRO A 14 -4.02 -10.13 51.14
C PRO A 14 -3.36 -11.50 51.07
N ASN A 15 -4.02 -12.49 50.46
CA ASN A 15 -3.48 -13.84 50.30
C ASN A 15 -2.94 -14.11 48.89
N ALA A 16 -2.99 -13.12 47.98
CA ALA A 16 -2.50 -13.28 46.62
C ALA A 16 -1.00 -13.54 46.59
N ILE A 17 -0.58 -14.33 45.62
CA ILE A 17 0.83 -14.64 45.37
C ILE A 17 1.17 -14.33 43.91
N ALA A 18 2.47 -14.09 43.65
CA ALA A 18 3.00 -14.12 42.29
C ALA A 18 3.32 -15.57 41.93
N ASP A 19 2.57 -16.13 40.97
CA ASP A 19 2.74 -17.53 40.55
C ASP A 19 3.97 -17.71 39.65
N THR A 20 5.15 -17.74 40.23
CA THR A 20 6.41 -18.01 39.55
C THR A 20 6.62 -19.49 39.20
N LYS A 21 5.74 -20.41 39.71
CA LYS A 21 5.78 -21.83 39.41
C LYS A 21 4.87 -22.24 38.24
N THR A 22 4.18 -21.29 37.63
CA THR A 22 3.36 -21.54 36.42
C THR A 22 4.15 -22.30 35.36
N ARG A 23 3.50 -23.18 34.62
CA ARG A 23 4.07 -23.83 33.43
C ARG A 23 4.34 -22.86 32.27
N ARG A 24 3.79 -21.63 32.31
CA ARG A 24 3.88 -20.59 31.27
C ARG A 24 5.14 -19.77 31.46
N GLN A 25 6.29 -20.34 31.14
CA GLN A 25 7.60 -19.76 31.41
C GLN A 25 7.87 -18.43 30.73
N THR A 26 7.21 -18.11 29.60
CA THR A 26 7.34 -16.80 28.93
C THR A 26 6.84 -15.66 29.82
N TRP A 27 5.81 -15.90 30.63
CA TRP A 27 5.26 -14.96 31.60
C TRP A 27 6.25 -14.68 32.73
N VAL A 28 6.88 -15.71 33.28
CA VAL A 28 7.91 -15.58 34.34
C VAL A 28 9.15 -14.84 33.79
N LYS A 29 9.60 -15.19 32.57
CA LYS A 29 10.74 -14.51 31.92
C LYS A 29 10.45 -13.03 31.67
N LEU A 30 9.20 -12.68 31.33
CA LEU A 30 8.81 -11.30 31.12
C LEU A 30 8.79 -10.50 32.43
N ALA A 31 8.30 -11.08 33.54
CA ALA A 31 8.39 -10.46 34.87
C ALA A 31 9.85 -10.13 35.25
N ALA A 32 10.76 -11.09 35.08
CA ALA A 32 12.18 -10.87 35.32
C ALA A 32 12.77 -9.77 34.40
N LYS A 33 12.25 -9.59 33.17
CA LYS A 33 12.64 -8.50 32.28
C LYS A 33 12.13 -7.16 32.79
N TYR A 34 10.88 -7.05 33.23
CA TYR A 34 10.31 -5.85 33.82
C TYR A 34 11.07 -5.44 35.09
N GLN A 35 11.41 -6.39 35.96
CA GLN A 35 12.24 -6.13 37.15
C GLN A 35 13.60 -5.51 36.76
N LYS A 36 14.27 -6.04 35.73
CA LYS A 36 15.53 -5.47 35.22
C LYS A 36 15.36 -4.07 34.59
N MET A 37 14.15 -3.73 34.12
CA MET A 37 13.82 -2.42 33.60
C MET A 37 13.49 -1.41 34.72
N GLY A 38 13.45 -1.83 35.98
CA GLY A 38 13.14 -0.98 37.13
C GLY A 38 11.65 -0.84 37.42
N VAL A 39 10.80 -1.69 36.86
CA VAL A 39 9.36 -1.74 37.18
C VAL A 39 9.19 -2.35 38.57
N GLU A 40 8.58 -1.64 39.51
CA GLU A 40 8.35 -2.11 40.89
C GLU A 40 7.27 -3.18 40.91
N ASN A 41 6.16 -2.98 40.20
CA ASN A 41 5.06 -3.94 40.07
C ASN A 41 5.29 -4.96 38.92
N TYR A 42 6.53 -5.47 38.78
CA TYR A 42 6.94 -6.35 37.66
C TYR A 42 6.21 -7.69 37.60
N TYR A 43 5.51 -8.10 38.65
CA TYR A 43 4.86 -9.41 38.80
C TYR A 43 3.33 -9.38 38.66
N PHE A 44 2.68 -8.24 38.47
CA PHE A 44 1.21 -8.11 38.44
C PHE A 44 0.51 -9.11 37.50
N HIS A 45 1.10 -9.42 36.35
CA HIS A 45 0.54 -10.38 35.39
C HIS A 45 0.79 -11.84 35.78
N LEU A 46 1.54 -12.10 36.85
CA LEU A 46 1.69 -13.42 37.50
C LEU A 46 0.74 -13.60 38.70
N ALA A 47 -0.10 -12.61 39.00
CA ALA A 47 -1.00 -12.65 40.12
C ALA A 47 -1.85 -13.92 40.12
N LEU A 48 -2.01 -14.48 41.30
CA LEU A 48 -2.90 -15.59 41.67
C LEU A 48 -3.55 -15.24 42.99
N HIS A 49 -4.87 -14.97 42.99
CA HIS A 49 -5.58 -14.54 44.21
C HIS A 49 -5.74 -15.69 45.18
N ASN A 50 -6.08 -16.89 44.65
CA ASN A 50 -6.22 -18.08 45.46
C ASN A 50 -4.97 -18.98 45.32
N PRO A 51 -4.07 -19.00 46.33
CA PRO A 51 -2.85 -19.82 46.29
C PRO A 51 -3.09 -21.32 46.12
N LEU A 52 -4.29 -21.82 46.47
CA LEU A 52 -4.65 -23.26 46.33
C LEU A 52 -4.71 -23.69 44.86
N LEU A 53 -4.79 -22.74 43.91
CA LEU A 53 -4.76 -23.01 42.48
C LEU A 53 -3.34 -23.11 41.90
N GLN A 54 -2.30 -22.86 42.69
CA GLN A 54 -0.92 -23.00 42.21
C GLN A 54 -0.61 -24.42 41.76
N GLY A 55 -0.30 -24.57 40.45
CA GLY A 55 0.01 -25.87 39.86
C GLY A 55 -1.23 -26.73 39.50
N VAL A 56 -2.44 -26.26 39.76
CA VAL A 56 -3.67 -26.89 39.28
C VAL A 56 -3.82 -26.69 37.78
N ASP A 57 -4.05 -27.76 37.04
CA ASP A 57 -4.30 -27.70 35.60
C ASP A 57 -5.81 -27.58 35.33
N PRO A 58 -6.30 -26.46 34.76
CA PRO A 58 -7.71 -26.30 34.42
C PRO A 58 -8.25 -27.34 33.44
N TYR A 59 -7.38 -28.05 32.74
CA TYR A 59 -7.72 -29.08 31.76
C TYR A 59 -7.66 -30.51 32.31
N SER A 60 -7.30 -30.68 33.58
CA SER A 60 -7.29 -32.00 34.19
C SER A 60 -8.70 -32.60 34.27
N GLU A 61 -8.83 -33.90 33.97
CA GLU A 61 -10.08 -34.65 34.11
C GLU A 61 -10.41 -34.94 35.59
N ASP A 62 -9.43 -34.87 36.49
CA ASP A 62 -9.56 -35.18 37.92
C ASP A 62 -9.99 -33.98 38.79
N LEU A 63 -10.39 -32.84 38.17
CA LEU A 63 -10.82 -31.67 38.93
C LEU A 63 -12.08 -31.91 39.73
N THR A 64 -12.00 -31.68 41.02
CA THR A 64 -13.18 -31.69 41.89
C THR A 64 -14.11 -30.50 41.58
N PRO A 65 -15.43 -30.59 41.85
CA PRO A 65 -16.34 -29.47 41.67
C PRO A 65 -15.91 -28.22 42.45
N ALA A 66 -15.30 -28.37 43.62
CA ALA A 66 -14.76 -27.24 44.38
C ALA A 66 -13.57 -26.54 43.64
N GLN A 67 -12.66 -27.31 43.03
CA GLN A 67 -11.58 -26.76 42.21
C GLN A 67 -12.11 -26.07 40.96
N GLN A 68 -13.08 -26.65 40.27
CA GLN A 68 -13.75 -26.05 39.13
C GLN A 68 -14.37 -24.68 39.51
N GLN A 69 -15.06 -24.61 40.65
CA GLN A 69 -15.64 -23.36 41.15
C GLN A 69 -14.56 -22.33 41.49
N MET A 70 -13.47 -22.72 42.15
CA MET A 70 -12.34 -21.84 42.46
C MET A 70 -11.69 -21.29 41.17
N ILE A 71 -11.52 -22.14 40.13
CA ILE A 71 -10.97 -21.70 38.83
C ILE A 71 -11.90 -20.68 38.15
N LEU A 72 -13.23 -20.93 38.14
CA LEU A 72 -14.19 -19.97 37.57
C LEU A 72 -14.17 -18.63 38.29
N LEU A 73 -14.13 -18.66 39.63
CA LEU A 73 -14.04 -17.43 40.42
C LEU A 73 -12.74 -16.68 40.12
N GLU A 74 -11.60 -17.38 40.14
CA GLU A 74 -10.30 -16.80 39.80
C GLU A 74 -10.32 -16.17 38.39
N CYS A 75 -10.88 -16.86 37.39
CA CYS A 75 -10.99 -16.30 36.02
C CYS A 75 -11.84 -15.04 35.94
N SER A 76 -12.90 -14.93 36.72
CA SER A 76 -13.81 -13.76 36.72
C SER A 76 -13.23 -12.56 37.46
N GLU A 77 -12.40 -12.80 38.47
CA GLU A 77 -11.76 -11.75 39.27
C GLU A 77 -10.32 -11.45 38.83
N ASN A 78 -9.66 -12.36 38.15
CA ASN A 78 -8.27 -12.29 37.74
C ASN A 78 -8.11 -12.65 36.25
N PHE A 79 -8.22 -11.66 35.37
CA PHE A 79 -8.09 -11.90 33.95
C PHE A 79 -6.69 -12.33 33.51
N TRP A 80 -5.65 -12.00 34.32
CA TRP A 80 -4.28 -12.48 34.07
C TRP A 80 -4.18 -13.99 34.23
N TYR A 81 -4.87 -14.57 35.23
CA TYR A 81 -4.96 -16.02 35.40
C TYR A 81 -5.69 -16.67 34.22
N ALA A 82 -6.85 -16.12 33.83
CA ALA A 82 -7.62 -16.62 32.70
C ALA A 82 -6.81 -16.66 31.40
N LEU A 83 -6.08 -15.57 31.08
CA LEU A 83 -5.21 -15.48 29.90
C LEU A 83 -4.03 -16.44 29.96
N ARG A 84 -3.43 -16.60 31.13
CA ARG A 84 -2.22 -17.38 31.31
C ARG A 84 -2.49 -18.89 31.38
N GLU A 85 -3.48 -19.30 32.12
CA GLU A 85 -3.71 -20.71 32.43
C GLU A 85 -4.87 -21.36 31.68
N VAL A 86 -5.90 -20.58 31.32
CA VAL A 86 -7.16 -21.11 30.78
C VAL A 86 -7.33 -20.90 29.30
N ILE A 87 -7.08 -19.70 28.79
CA ILE A 87 -7.27 -19.41 27.36
C ILE A 87 -6.14 -20.04 26.53
N ARG A 88 -6.54 -20.91 25.61
CA ARG A 88 -5.64 -21.53 24.64
C ARG A 88 -6.21 -21.49 23.23
N PHE A 89 -5.38 -21.76 22.26
CA PHE A 89 -5.69 -21.62 20.85
C PHE A 89 -5.42 -22.93 20.12
N PRO A 90 -6.29 -23.34 19.19
CA PRO A 90 -5.97 -24.45 18.30
C PRO A 90 -4.84 -24.02 17.35
N ASP A 91 -3.99 -24.95 17.00
CA ASP A 91 -3.01 -24.76 15.93
C ASP A 91 -3.70 -24.69 14.55
N ALA A 92 -2.94 -24.48 13.48
CA ALA A 92 -3.47 -24.39 12.13
C ALA A 92 -4.12 -25.69 11.63
N GLY A 93 -3.74 -26.84 12.18
CA GLY A 93 -4.33 -28.15 11.89
C GLY A 93 -5.56 -28.46 12.75
N GLY A 94 -5.71 -27.80 13.89
CA GLY A 94 -6.78 -28.04 14.85
C GLY A 94 -6.53 -29.22 15.78
N ASP A 95 -5.40 -29.89 15.66
CA ASP A 95 -5.07 -31.11 16.40
C ASP A 95 -4.36 -30.84 17.75
N GLU A 96 -3.60 -29.74 17.80
CA GLU A 96 -2.87 -29.30 18.98
C GLU A 96 -3.38 -27.94 19.50
N TYR A 97 -3.10 -27.68 20.78
CA TYR A 97 -3.47 -26.45 21.44
C TYR A 97 -2.25 -25.79 22.08
N PHE A 98 -2.12 -24.49 21.95
CA PHE A 98 -1.07 -23.72 22.57
C PHE A 98 -1.64 -22.58 23.42
N HIS A 99 -0.92 -22.20 24.45
CA HIS A 99 -1.24 -21.06 25.30
C HIS A 99 -0.53 -19.80 24.84
N LEU A 100 -1.02 -18.68 25.30
CA LEU A 100 -0.48 -17.37 24.96
C LEU A 100 0.94 -17.20 25.53
N ASP A 101 1.90 -16.89 24.66
CA ASP A 101 3.23 -16.45 25.06
C ASP A 101 3.22 -14.98 25.45
N ALA A 102 3.69 -14.66 26.67
CA ALA A 102 3.78 -13.29 27.13
C ALA A 102 4.92 -12.53 26.43
N ASN A 103 4.62 -11.33 25.94
CA ASN A 103 5.59 -10.36 25.45
C ASN A 103 5.16 -8.94 25.83
N ARG A 104 6.05 -7.96 25.68
CA ARG A 104 5.74 -6.56 26.05
C ARG A 104 4.47 -6.03 25.39
N GLY A 105 4.24 -6.37 24.12
CA GLY A 105 3.12 -5.84 23.34
C GLY A 105 1.77 -6.36 23.81
N ASN A 106 1.64 -7.68 24.09
CA ASN A 106 0.37 -8.23 24.52
C ASN A 106 0.06 -7.90 25.98
N ILE A 107 1.04 -7.91 26.88
CA ILE A 107 0.82 -7.51 28.28
C ILE A 107 0.42 -6.03 28.35
N ALA A 108 1.09 -5.15 27.60
CA ALA A 108 0.70 -3.73 27.50
C ALA A 108 -0.74 -3.57 27.01
N MET A 109 -1.11 -4.29 25.95
CA MET A 109 -2.47 -4.26 25.38
C MET A 109 -3.52 -4.72 26.38
N PHE A 110 -3.31 -5.87 27.01
CA PHE A 110 -4.25 -6.39 28.01
C PHE A 110 -4.39 -5.45 29.21
N TRP A 111 -3.26 -4.91 29.72
CA TRP A 111 -3.28 -3.94 30.81
C TRP A 111 -4.12 -2.70 30.45
N CYS A 112 -3.93 -2.14 29.26
CA CYS A 112 -4.70 -0.98 28.81
C CYS A 112 -6.20 -1.30 28.70
N ILE A 113 -6.56 -2.43 28.11
CA ILE A 113 -7.95 -2.85 27.95
C ILE A 113 -8.61 -3.13 29.30
N PHE A 114 -7.91 -3.75 30.24
CA PHE A 114 -8.44 -4.00 31.59
C PHE A 114 -8.69 -2.72 32.39
N ASN A 115 -7.97 -1.65 32.05
CA ASN A 115 -8.19 -0.32 32.61
C ASN A 115 -9.22 0.52 31.83
N ALA A 116 -9.86 -0.04 30.83
CA ALA A 116 -10.80 0.66 29.96
C ALA A 116 -10.17 1.91 29.28
N PHE A 117 -8.90 1.82 28.89
CA PHE A 117 -8.24 2.84 28.08
C PHE A 117 -8.50 2.56 26.59
N VAL A 118 -8.67 3.61 25.80
CA VAL A 118 -8.74 3.47 24.35
C VAL A 118 -7.36 3.05 23.86
N THR A 119 -7.28 1.85 23.33
CA THR A 119 -6.01 1.21 23.02
C THR A 119 -5.81 1.10 21.51
N TYR A 120 -4.76 1.71 21.01
CA TYR A 120 -4.32 1.63 19.63
C TYR A 120 -3.05 0.79 19.55
N VAL A 121 -3.09 -0.30 18.80
CA VAL A 121 -1.98 -1.25 18.66
C VAL A 121 -1.52 -1.29 17.21
N GLN A 122 -0.39 -0.66 16.94
CA GLN A 122 0.26 -0.75 15.63
C GLN A 122 1.48 -1.66 15.75
N GLN A 123 1.42 -2.79 15.11
CA GLN A 123 2.53 -3.75 15.08
C GLN A 123 2.69 -4.31 13.68
N ILE A 124 3.90 -4.73 13.36
CA ILE A 124 4.22 -5.38 12.10
C ILE A 124 3.48 -6.71 11.92
N ARG A 125 3.41 -7.20 10.70
CA ARG A 125 2.74 -8.48 10.41
C ARG A 125 3.37 -9.65 11.18
N GLN A 126 2.56 -10.64 11.51
CA GLN A 126 2.95 -11.89 12.17
C GLN A 126 3.54 -11.72 13.59
N THR A 127 3.07 -10.74 14.33
CA THR A 127 3.44 -10.50 15.74
C THR A 127 2.36 -10.91 16.74
N GLY A 128 1.25 -11.48 16.29
CA GLY A 128 0.19 -12.01 17.15
C GLY A 128 -0.94 -11.04 17.50
N LYS A 129 -1.04 -9.85 16.85
CA LYS A 129 -2.13 -8.88 17.09
C LYS A 129 -3.51 -9.51 17.15
N SER A 130 -3.90 -10.18 16.06
CA SER A 130 -5.22 -10.81 15.94
C SER A 130 -5.43 -11.94 16.96
N LEU A 131 -4.37 -12.70 17.30
CA LEU A 131 -4.45 -13.72 18.35
C LEU A 131 -4.80 -13.11 19.71
N ASN A 132 -4.12 -12.02 20.06
CA ASN A 132 -4.34 -11.32 21.32
C ASN A 132 -5.74 -10.68 21.37
N SER A 133 -6.22 -10.09 20.27
CA SER A 133 -7.58 -9.53 20.19
C SER A 133 -8.65 -10.60 20.36
N ARG A 134 -8.45 -11.78 19.78
CA ARG A 134 -9.34 -12.93 19.95
C ARG A 134 -9.37 -13.41 21.41
N ALA A 135 -8.22 -13.41 22.10
CA ALA A 135 -8.16 -13.73 23.52
C ALA A 135 -9.03 -12.77 24.35
N ILE A 136 -9.03 -11.47 24.02
CA ILE A 136 -9.89 -10.47 24.69
C ILE A 136 -11.37 -10.76 24.45
N ILE A 137 -11.77 -11.12 23.23
CA ILE A 137 -13.17 -11.45 22.93
C ILE A 137 -13.62 -12.70 23.72
N ILE A 138 -12.77 -13.73 23.79
CA ILE A 138 -13.10 -14.93 24.60
C ILE A 138 -13.17 -14.59 26.08
N LEU A 139 -12.22 -13.82 26.60
CA LEU A 139 -12.24 -13.34 27.98
C LEU A 139 -13.53 -12.55 28.30
N LEU A 140 -13.90 -11.64 27.40
CA LEU A 140 -15.14 -10.86 27.52
C LEU A 140 -16.36 -11.75 27.58
N HIS A 141 -16.48 -12.69 26.65
CA HIS A 141 -17.64 -13.56 26.52
C HIS A 141 -17.79 -14.55 27.66
N MET A 142 -16.67 -15.03 28.21
CA MET A 142 -16.68 -16.11 29.17
C MET A 142 -16.59 -15.66 30.64
N PHE A 143 -15.85 -14.55 30.90
CA PHE A 143 -15.48 -14.20 32.28
C PHE A 143 -15.78 -12.74 32.64
N ALA A 144 -15.59 -11.79 31.72
CA ALA A 144 -15.58 -10.36 32.03
C ALA A 144 -16.95 -9.68 31.92
N ALA A 145 -17.93 -10.27 31.22
CA ALA A 145 -19.21 -9.63 30.98
C ALA A 145 -20.39 -10.62 31.01
N GLN A 146 -21.55 -10.10 31.34
CA GLN A 146 -22.85 -10.76 31.21
C GLN A 146 -23.85 -9.78 30.57
N GLY A 147 -24.66 -10.29 29.63
CA GLY A 147 -25.66 -9.50 28.92
C GLY A 147 -25.05 -8.31 28.16
N SER A 148 -23.92 -8.55 27.48
CA SER A 148 -23.14 -7.50 26.84
C SER A 148 -23.11 -7.65 25.33
N ASP A 149 -23.36 -6.56 24.64
CA ASP A 149 -23.07 -6.42 23.21
C ASP A 149 -21.64 -5.92 23.00
N SER A 150 -21.01 -6.43 21.94
CA SER A 150 -19.74 -5.92 21.44
C SER A 150 -19.75 -5.87 19.90
N ILE A 151 -18.85 -5.08 19.36
CA ILE A 151 -18.74 -4.90 17.90
C ILE A 151 -17.33 -5.27 17.44
N LEU A 152 -17.25 -6.12 16.40
CA LEU A 152 -16.09 -6.28 15.54
C LEU A 152 -16.30 -5.44 14.28
N PHE A 153 -15.40 -4.48 14.01
CA PHE A 153 -15.40 -3.68 12.80
C PHE A 153 -14.15 -3.98 11.98
N THR A 154 -14.31 -4.66 10.85
CA THR A 154 -13.20 -5.15 10.02
C THR A 154 -13.60 -5.25 8.54
N LYS A 155 -12.65 -5.57 7.66
CA LYS A 155 -12.92 -5.82 6.23
C LYS A 155 -13.83 -7.03 6.01
N GLY A 156 -14.65 -6.95 4.96
CA GLY A 156 -15.63 -8.00 4.63
C GLY A 156 -15.01 -9.40 4.48
N ASP A 157 -13.85 -9.50 3.85
CA ASP A 157 -13.14 -10.75 3.63
C ASP A 157 -12.61 -11.39 4.93
N LEU A 158 -12.26 -10.57 5.92
CA LEU A 158 -11.72 -11.03 7.21
C LEU A 158 -12.82 -11.44 8.18
N ARG A 159 -14.01 -10.84 8.10
CA ARG A 159 -15.11 -11.02 9.02
C ARG A 159 -15.46 -12.50 9.29
N LYS A 160 -15.67 -13.27 8.22
CA LYS A 160 -16.05 -14.69 8.33
C LYS A 160 -14.99 -15.51 9.06
N GLY A 161 -13.73 -15.24 8.75
CA GLY A 161 -12.58 -15.88 9.37
C GLY A 161 -12.49 -15.57 10.87
N GLU A 162 -12.71 -14.31 11.27
CA GLU A 162 -12.67 -13.91 12.68
C GLU A 162 -13.80 -14.55 13.51
N ILE A 163 -15.02 -14.56 13.00
CA ILE A 163 -16.15 -15.22 13.69
C ILE A 163 -15.91 -16.73 13.84
N LYS A 164 -15.37 -17.39 12.80
CA LYS A 164 -14.97 -18.82 12.89
C LYS A 164 -13.90 -19.03 13.97
N ASN A 165 -12.90 -18.15 14.03
CA ASN A 165 -11.84 -18.23 15.03
C ASN A 165 -12.36 -18.05 16.46
N TYR A 166 -13.28 -17.10 16.69
CA TYR A 166 -13.90 -16.94 18.03
C TYR A 166 -14.60 -18.21 18.49
N LYS A 167 -15.36 -18.87 17.60
CA LYS A 167 -15.99 -20.16 17.92
C LYS A 167 -14.97 -21.23 18.24
N ALA A 168 -13.94 -21.39 17.42
CA ALA A 168 -12.88 -22.37 17.66
C ALA A 168 -12.14 -22.13 18.98
N TYR A 169 -11.93 -20.87 19.38
CA TYR A 169 -11.24 -20.53 20.64
C TYR A 169 -12.13 -20.74 21.87
N ARG A 170 -13.43 -20.47 21.76
CA ARG A 170 -14.41 -20.87 22.78
C ARG A 170 -14.40 -22.39 22.96
N ASP A 171 -14.43 -23.12 21.85
CA ASP A 171 -14.50 -24.58 21.88
C ASP A 171 -13.21 -25.24 22.39
N ALA A 172 -12.09 -24.47 22.40
CA ALA A 172 -10.81 -24.89 22.99
C ALA A 172 -10.75 -24.77 24.53
N LEU A 173 -11.73 -24.12 25.19
CA LEU A 173 -11.81 -24.04 26.65
C LEU A 173 -12.06 -25.40 27.26
N PRO A 174 -11.79 -25.59 28.58
CA PRO A 174 -12.14 -26.84 29.28
C PRO A 174 -13.61 -27.19 29.09
N LYS A 175 -13.92 -28.44 28.75
CA LYS A 175 -15.29 -28.90 28.44
C LYS A 175 -16.29 -28.67 29.58
N TRP A 176 -15.84 -28.70 30.83
CA TRP A 176 -16.67 -28.44 31.99
C TRP A 176 -17.00 -26.95 32.20
N MET A 177 -16.32 -26.04 31.52
CA MET A 177 -16.39 -24.61 31.77
C MET A 177 -17.50 -23.91 30.96
N TRP A 178 -17.91 -24.48 29.84
CA TRP A 178 -18.94 -23.89 28.98
C TRP A 178 -19.78 -24.96 28.27
N TYR A 179 -20.96 -24.58 27.88
CA TYR A 179 -21.83 -25.38 27.02
C TYR A 179 -22.43 -24.51 25.91
N LYS A 180 -22.73 -25.13 24.77
CA LYS A 180 -23.45 -24.50 23.68
C LYS A 180 -24.94 -24.44 24.02
N ALA A 181 -25.48 -23.22 24.14
CA ALA A 181 -26.90 -23.02 24.36
C ALA A 181 -27.68 -23.18 23.06
N ASP A 182 -28.97 -23.60 23.12
CA ASP A 182 -29.82 -23.76 21.95
C ASP A 182 -29.96 -22.48 21.08
N LYS A 183 -29.83 -21.31 21.71
CA LYS A 183 -29.90 -20.00 21.05
C LYS A 183 -28.56 -19.50 20.57
N ASP A 184 -27.47 -20.23 20.72
CA ASP A 184 -26.18 -19.84 20.17
C ASP A 184 -26.21 -19.89 18.64
N THR A 185 -25.81 -18.77 18.01
CA THR A 185 -25.81 -18.65 16.55
C THR A 185 -24.68 -19.41 15.92
N ASP A 186 -24.96 -20.06 14.79
CA ASP A 186 -23.95 -20.73 13.95
C ASP A 186 -23.67 -19.96 12.64
N ASN A 187 -24.19 -18.72 12.50
CA ASN A 187 -23.96 -17.90 11.32
C ASN A 187 -22.52 -17.36 11.26
N GLN A 188 -22.19 -16.66 10.17
CA GLN A 188 -20.87 -16.09 9.89
C GLN A 188 -20.76 -14.61 10.27
N TYR A 189 -21.78 -14.06 10.93
CA TYR A 189 -21.91 -12.62 11.18
C TYR A 189 -21.87 -12.28 12.66
N GLU A 190 -22.11 -13.24 13.50
CA GLU A 190 -22.20 -13.05 14.95
C GLU A 190 -21.49 -14.17 15.69
N PHE A 191 -20.89 -13.79 16.81
CA PHE A 191 -20.39 -14.73 17.80
C PHE A 191 -21.20 -14.57 19.08
N THR A 192 -21.81 -15.65 19.55
CA THR A 192 -22.67 -15.66 20.74
C THR A 192 -22.21 -16.65 21.77
N THR A 193 -22.41 -16.33 23.04
CA THR A 193 -22.31 -17.22 24.19
C THR A 193 -23.53 -16.97 25.07
N MET A 194 -24.64 -17.61 24.70
CA MET A 194 -25.95 -17.34 25.32
C MET A 194 -26.06 -17.82 26.75
N MET A 195 -25.17 -18.71 27.20
CA MET A 195 -25.03 -19.02 28.64
C MET A 195 -24.74 -17.73 29.46
N ASN A 196 -23.99 -16.78 28.91
CA ASN A 196 -23.67 -15.49 29.52
C ASN A 196 -24.47 -14.33 28.88
N ARG A 197 -25.32 -14.58 27.88
CA ARG A 197 -26.10 -13.59 27.11
C ARG A 197 -25.20 -12.56 26.41
N ASN A 198 -24.01 -12.95 25.96
CA ASN A 198 -23.08 -12.05 25.27
C ASN A 198 -23.14 -12.27 23.76
N ILE A 199 -23.09 -11.15 23.02
CA ILE A 199 -23.14 -11.14 21.56
C ILE A 199 -22.06 -10.21 21.03
N THR A 200 -21.26 -10.70 20.08
CA THR A 200 -20.37 -9.87 19.25
C THR A 200 -20.95 -9.79 17.85
N TYR A 201 -21.38 -8.60 17.43
CA TYR A 201 -21.81 -8.29 16.08
C TYR A 201 -20.63 -7.93 15.20
N SER A 202 -20.62 -8.39 13.95
CA SER A 202 -19.58 -8.01 13.02
C SER A 202 -20.12 -7.03 11.97
N TYR A 203 -19.47 -5.86 11.87
CA TYR A 203 -19.75 -4.86 10.86
C TYR A 203 -18.58 -4.76 9.88
N VAL A 204 -18.90 -4.40 8.65
CA VAL A 204 -17.96 -4.14 7.57
C VAL A 204 -18.12 -2.70 7.08
N PRO A 205 -17.08 -2.11 6.47
CA PRO A 205 -17.20 -0.81 5.82
C PRO A 205 -18.31 -0.81 4.80
N GLN A 206 -19.05 0.28 4.76
CA GLN A 206 -20.18 0.48 3.86
C GLN A 206 -19.72 1.10 2.53
N GLY A 207 -20.58 1.05 1.51
CA GLY A 207 -20.29 1.53 0.16
C GLY A 207 -20.41 3.05 -0.01
N SER A 208 -21.09 3.75 0.92
CA SER A 208 -21.31 5.19 0.85
C SER A 208 -21.05 5.89 2.20
N PRO A 209 -20.82 7.22 2.20
CA PRO A 209 -20.68 8.01 3.41
C PRO A 209 -21.93 7.98 4.31
N GLU A 210 -23.13 7.94 3.72
CA GLU A 210 -24.39 7.90 4.46
C GLU A 210 -24.56 6.59 5.21
N GLU A 211 -24.27 5.47 4.56
CA GLU A 211 -24.29 4.16 5.21
C GLU A 211 -23.19 4.04 6.28
N ALA A 212 -22.01 4.61 6.04
CA ALA A 212 -20.92 4.64 7.01
C ALA A 212 -21.32 5.36 8.31
N ASN A 213 -22.15 6.42 8.22
CA ASN A 213 -22.67 7.14 9.38
C ASN A 213 -23.74 6.35 10.17
N ASN A 214 -24.25 5.26 9.61
CA ASN A 214 -25.26 4.41 10.24
C ASN A 214 -24.65 3.18 10.96
N VAL A 215 -23.35 2.98 10.88
CA VAL A 215 -22.67 1.84 11.50
C VAL A 215 -22.83 1.88 13.03
N GLY A 216 -23.31 0.79 13.61
CA GLY A 216 -23.55 0.68 15.05
C GLY A 216 -24.86 1.28 15.58
N ARG A 217 -25.65 1.97 14.76
CA ARG A 217 -26.94 2.53 15.20
C ARG A 217 -27.89 1.44 15.70
N GLY A 218 -28.58 1.74 16.80
CA GLY A 218 -29.51 0.80 17.45
C GLY A 218 -28.82 -0.29 18.28
N LYS A 219 -27.49 -0.21 18.46
CA LYS A 219 -26.74 -1.05 19.38
C LYS A 219 -26.12 -0.20 20.49
N THR A 220 -25.91 -0.80 21.64
CA THR A 220 -25.28 -0.16 22.81
C THR A 220 -24.10 -1.02 23.28
N PRO A 221 -23.05 -1.18 22.44
CA PRO A 221 -21.95 -2.08 22.75
C PRO A 221 -21.12 -1.56 23.91
N ARG A 222 -20.65 -2.47 24.75
CA ARG A 222 -19.67 -2.17 25.82
C ARG A 222 -18.21 -2.37 25.37
N PHE A 223 -18.01 -2.98 24.20
CA PHE A 223 -16.67 -3.15 23.65
C PHE A 223 -16.68 -3.00 22.13
N ILE A 224 -15.71 -2.27 21.61
CA ILE A 224 -15.45 -2.15 20.17
C ILE A 224 -14.05 -2.68 19.86
N TYR A 225 -13.98 -3.58 18.90
CA TYR A 225 -12.74 -4.02 18.29
C TYR A 225 -12.72 -3.58 16.82
N GLY A 226 -11.83 -2.65 16.47
CA GLY A 226 -11.57 -2.22 15.10
C GLY A 226 -10.26 -2.80 14.58
N ASP A 227 -10.33 -3.61 13.53
CA ASP A 227 -9.14 -4.24 12.93
C ASP A 227 -8.79 -3.59 11.58
N GLU A 228 -7.49 -3.31 11.38
CA GLU A 228 -6.92 -2.67 10.19
C GLU A 228 -7.61 -1.34 9.84
N ILE A 229 -7.89 -0.51 10.86
CA ILE A 229 -8.72 0.71 10.75
C ILE A 229 -8.25 1.76 9.73
N PRO A 230 -6.92 1.99 9.45
CA PRO A 230 -6.48 2.93 8.42
C PRO A 230 -6.83 2.50 7.00
N PHE A 231 -7.15 1.22 6.81
CA PHE A 231 -7.45 0.63 5.50
C PHE A 231 -8.95 0.40 5.29
N LEU A 232 -9.80 0.85 6.23
CA LEU A 232 -11.25 0.76 6.11
C LEU A 232 -11.78 1.98 5.33
N PRO A 233 -12.61 1.80 4.28
CA PRO A 233 -13.29 2.90 3.64
C PRO A 233 -14.10 3.73 4.65
N TYR A 234 -14.09 5.04 4.47
CA TYR A 234 -14.86 5.98 5.30
C TYR A 234 -14.61 5.86 6.82
N ALA A 235 -13.40 5.45 7.25
CA ALA A 235 -13.09 5.33 8.68
C ALA A 235 -13.26 6.66 9.44
N ALA A 236 -13.05 7.80 8.78
CA ALA A 236 -13.27 9.13 9.34
C ALA A 236 -14.73 9.42 9.68
N ILE A 237 -15.67 8.67 9.12
CA ILE A 237 -17.12 8.77 9.38
C ILE A 237 -17.58 7.63 10.30
N SER A 238 -17.24 6.40 9.97
CA SER A 238 -17.73 5.22 10.69
C SER A 238 -17.16 5.06 12.09
N LEU A 239 -15.89 5.41 12.35
CA LEU A 239 -15.32 5.30 13.69
C LEU A 239 -15.99 6.27 14.69
N PRO A 240 -16.20 7.57 14.39
CA PRO A 240 -16.99 8.45 15.26
C PRO A 240 -18.42 7.95 15.47
N ALA A 241 -19.10 7.43 14.44
CA ALA A 241 -20.46 6.88 14.56
C ALA A 241 -20.50 5.67 15.51
N LEU A 242 -19.51 4.76 15.42
CA LEU A 242 -19.36 3.64 16.33
C LEU A 242 -19.12 4.10 17.77
N ILE A 243 -18.23 5.08 17.99
CA ILE A 243 -17.94 5.62 19.33
C ILE A 243 -19.21 6.26 19.91
N ALA A 244 -19.96 7.03 19.12
CA ALA A 244 -21.21 7.64 19.57
C ALA A 244 -22.24 6.59 20.03
N SER A 245 -22.25 5.37 19.45
CA SER A 245 -23.13 4.28 19.89
C SER A 245 -22.77 3.70 21.26
N THR A 246 -21.56 3.97 21.78
CA THR A 246 -21.10 3.43 23.06
C THR A 246 -21.35 4.37 24.25
N THR A 247 -21.73 5.62 24.05
CA THR A 247 -21.74 6.65 25.10
C THR A 247 -22.48 6.20 26.34
N ASP A 248 -23.77 5.87 26.21
CA ASP A 248 -24.61 5.43 27.34
C ASP A 248 -24.13 4.12 27.98
N SER A 249 -23.67 3.17 27.18
CA SER A 249 -23.22 1.85 27.69
C SER A 249 -21.91 1.97 28.45
N PHE A 250 -20.99 2.87 28.00
CA PHE A 250 -19.74 3.12 28.68
C PHE A 250 -19.93 3.88 29.99
N ASP A 251 -20.83 4.87 30.02
CA ASP A 251 -21.14 5.61 31.25
C ASP A 251 -21.75 4.68 32.32
N LYS A 252 -22.70 3.84 31.92
CA LYS A 252 -23.26 2.82 32.81
C LYS A 252 -22.23 1.80 33.29
N ALA A 253 -21.40 1.31 32.37
CA ALA A 253 -20.34 0.34 32.71
C ALA A 253 -19.30 0.97 33.65
N ARG A 254 -18.92 2.22 33.42
CA ARG A 254 -18.00 2.96 34.28
C ARG A 254 -18.56 3.17 35.68
N ALA A 255 -19.82 3.59 35.80
CA ALA A 255 -20.49 3.78 37.08
C ALA A 255 -20.61 2.47 37.89
N GLN A 256 -20.72 1.33 37.21
CA GLN A 256 -20.84 0.01 37.82
C GLN A 256 -19.52 -0.74 37.97
N GLY A 257 -18.38 -0.16 37.53
CA GLY A 257 -17.10 -0.84 37.51
C GLY A 257 -17.01 -2.05 36.57
N LEU A 258 -17.85 -2.08 35.51
CA LEU A 258 -17.91 -3.20 34.57
C LEU A 258 -16.89 -3.02 33.45
N PHE A 259 -16.54 -4.16 32.84
CA PHE A 259 -15.65 -4.19 31.68
C PHE A 259 -16.25 -3.42 30.48
N HIS A 260 -15.47 -2.51 29.93
CA HIS A 260 -15.79 -1.76 28.71
C HIS A 260 -14.49 -1.29 28.05
N GLY A 261 -14.52 -0.92 26.77
CA GLY A 261 -13.34 -0.36 26.11
C GLY A 261 -13.37 -0.36 24.59
N ILE A 262 -12.32 0.22 24.03
CA ILE A 262 -12.09 0.28 22.58
C ILE A 262 -10.68 -0.21 22.30
N LEU A 263 -10.59 -1.17 21.38
CA LEU A 263 -9.32 -1.70 20.87
C LEU A 263 -9.25 -1.47 19.36
N TYR A 264 -8.19 -0.82 18.93
CA TYR A 264 -7.83 -0.71 17.52
C TYR A 264 -6.53 -1.46 17.25
N THR A 265 -6.52 -2.32 16.25
CA THR A 265 -5.30 -3.01 15.78
C THR A 265 -5.03 -2.71 14.32
N THR A 266 -3.77 -2.59 13.96
CA THR A 266 -3.37 -2.34 12.57
C THR A 266 -1.88 -2.58 12.33
N THR A 267 -1.48 -2.61 11.06
CA THR A 267 -0.14 -2.23 10.61
C THR A 267 -0.09 -0.71 10.41
N ALA A 268 1.06 -0.15 10.04
CA ALA A 268 1.11 1.26 9.66
C ALA A 268 0.24 1.51 8.42
N GLY A 269 -0.38 2.68 8.35
CA GLY A 269 -1.30 3.06 7.28
C GLY A 269 -0.66 3.94 6.21
N ASP A 270 -1.52 4.45 5.36
CA ASP A 270 -1.20 5.33 4.25
C ASP A 270 -1.78 6.71 4.51
N LEU A 271 -0.92 7.72 4.62
CA LEU A 271 -1.29 9.10 4.94
C LEU A 271 -1.89 9.86 3.74
N SER A 272 -1.88 9.29 2.55
CA SER A 272 -2.57 9.90 1.40
C SER A 272 -4.07 9.64 1.43
N THR A 273 -4.52 8.59 2.13
CA THR A 273 -5.93 8.26 2.24
C THR A 273 -6.61 9.05 3.38
N ASP A 274 -7.88 9.42 3.22
CA ASP A 274 -8.64 10.12 4.27
C ASP A 274 -8.73 9.29 5.56
N SER A 275 -8.93 7.97 5.42
CA SER A 275 -8.95 7.05 6.55
C SER A 275 -7.60 6.97 7.25
N GLY A 276 -6.50 6.88 6.49
CA GLY A 276 -5.14 6.89 7.04
C GLY A 276 -4.82 8.20 7.75
N LYS A 277 -5.09 9.35 7.13
CA LYS A 277 -4.94 10.67 7.76
C LYS A 277 -5.73 10.78 9.06
N TYR A 278 -7.02 10.38 9.03
CA TYR A 278 -7.87 10.43 10.21
C TYR A 278 -7.31 9.60 11.36
N VAL A 279 -6.94 8.33 11.11
CA VAL A 279 -6.40 7.45 12.15
C VAL A 279 -5.08 7.99 12.70
N TYR A 280 -4.21 8.48 11.84
CA TYR A 280 -2.93 9.05 12.27
C TYR A 280 -3.11 10.31 13.10
N GLU A 281 -3.90 11.29 12.62
CA GLU A 281 -4.05 12.61 13.27
C GLU A 281 -4.97 12.56 14.49
N LYS A 282 -6.07 11.80 14.44
CA LYS A 282 -7.11 11.82 15.47
C LYS A 282 -6.99 10.70 16.50
N ILE A 283 -6.27 9.63 16.19
CA ILE A 283 -6.08 8.49 17.09
C ILE A 283 -4.61 8.43 17.52
N LYS A 284 -3.70 8.10 16.61
CA LYS A 284 -2.30 7.86 16.93
C LYS A 284 -1.58 9.08 17.54
N LYS A 285 -1.69 10.25 16.93
CA LYS A 285 -1.03 11.48 17.42
C LYS A 285 -1.61 12.03 18.73
N LYS A 286 -2.84 11.66 19.08
CA LYS A 286 -3.45 12.04 20.35
C LYS A 286 -3.04 11.13 21.50
N ALA A 287 -2.68 9.88 21.20
CA ALA A 287 -2.36 8.87 22.18
C ALA A 287 -1.01 9.09 22.85
N MET A 288 -0.89 8.72 24.12
CA MET A 288 0.40 8.53 24.78
C MET A 288 1.07 7.26 24.25
N PHE A 289 2.34 7.33 23.87
CA PHE A 289 3.12 6.12 23.63
C PHE A 289 3.28 5.34 24.92
N PHE A 290 2.98 4.04 24.89
CA PHE A 290 2.98 3.19 26.08
C PHE A 290 4.34 3.17 26.80
N SER A 291 4.30 3.30 28.11
CA SER A 291 5.45 3.17 29.00
C SER A 291 5.14 2.19 30.14
N GLU A 292 6.08 1.34 30.48
CA GLU A 292 5.98 0.40 31.59
C GLU A 292 5.90 1.09 32.96
N ALA A 293 6.25 2.37 33.05
CA ALA A 293 6.01 3.19 34.25
C ALA A 293 4.52 3.22 34.68
N LEU A 294 3.61 2.99 33.73
CA LEU A 294 2.18 2.88 34.03
C LEU A 294 1.84 1.70 34.94
N PHE A 295 2.66 0.64 34.95
CA PHE A 295 2.45 -0.52 35.83
C PHE A 295 2.66 -0.20 37.30
N ASP A 296 3.43 0.87 37.60
CA ASP A 296 3.76 1.31 38.96
C ASP A 296 2.79 2.37 39.49
N ALA A 297 1.76 2.72 38.73
CA ALA A 297 0.69 3.60 39.20
C ALA A 297 -0.01 2.97 40.40
N LYS A 298 -0.28 3.76 41.44
CA LYS A 298 -0.96 3.28 42.65
C LYS A 298 -2.42 2.94 42.44
N ASN A 299 -3.04 3.63 41.49
CA ASN A 299 -4.44 3.41 41.14
C ASN A 299 -4.74 3.90 39.71
N ARG A 300 -5.96 3.65 39.21
CA ARG A 300 -6.37 4.06 37.87
C ARG A 300 -6.35 5.59 37.67
N ALA A 301 -6.63 6.37 38.70
CA ALA A 301 -6.62 7.83 38.60
C ALA A 301 -5.21 8.37 38.32
N GLU A 302 -4.20 7.86 39.03
CA GLU A 302 -2.79 8.20 38.78
C GLU A 302 -2.34 7.77 37.38
N ALA A 303 -2.72 6.58 36.93
CA ALA A 303 -2.43 6.15 35.54
C ALA A 303 -3.05 7.10 34.52
N ILE A 304 -4.28 7.58 34.74
CA ILE A 304 -4.93 8.59 33.88
C ILE A 304 -4.14 9.91 33.91
N ASP A 305 -3.70 10.37 35.07
CA ASP A 305 -2.90 11.59 35.18
C ASP A 305 -1.59 11.49 34.37
N MET A 306 -0.90 10.35 34.47
CA MET A 306 0.30 10.08 33.67
C MET A 306 0.00 10.10 32.16
N ILE A 307 -1.11 9.50 31.73
CA ILE A 307 -1.52 9.50 30.33
C ILE A 307 -1.84 10.91 29.84
N MET A 308 -2.64 11.67 30.59
CA MET A 308 -3.03 13.03 30.22
C MET A 308 -1.83 13.98 30.14
N ALA A 309 -0.85 13.82 31.04
CA ALA A 309 0.38 14.61 31.01
C ALA A 309 1.28 14.34 29.79
N ASN A 310 1.19 13.14 29.20
CA ASN A 310 2.08 12.68 28.13
C ASN A 310 1.33 12.42 26.80
N SER A 311 0.12 12.96 26.66
CA SER A 311 -0.72 12.78 25.45
C SER A 311 -1.34 14.12 25.02
N LYS A 312 -2.05 14.07 23.90
CA LYS A 312 -2.93 15.16 23.46
C LYS A 312 -4.42 14.77 23.63
N CYS A 313 -4.72 13.91 24.59
CA CYS A 313 -6.08 13.54 24.92
C CYS A 313 -6.84 14.73 25.47
N GLU A 314 -8.10 14.88 25.04
CA GLU A 314 -8.97 15.98 25.46
C GLU A 314 -9.87 15.59 26.65
N SER A 315 -10.10 14.30 26.83
CA SER A 315 -10.99 13.77 27.88
C SER A 315 -10.30 12.74 28.76
N ARG A 316 -10.47 12.90 30.07
CA ARG A 316 -10.06 11.91 31.08
C ARG A 316 -10.88 10.62 31.05
N ASP A 317 -12.07 10.68 30.44
CA ASP A 317 -12.97 9.53 30.33
C ASP A 317 -12.57 8.57 29.22
N ALA A 318 -11.79 9.03 28.25
CA ALA A 318 -11.31 8.26 27.13
C ALA A 318 -9.80 8.50 26.90
N PRO A 319 -8.92 8.13 27.83
CA PRO A 319 -7.48 8.28 27.66
C PRO A 319 -7.00 7.32 26.58
N PHE A 320 -6.20 7.83 25.63
CA PHE A 320 -5.67 7.08 24.48
C PHE A 320 -4.24 6.61 24.72
N ILE A 321 -3.98 5.34 24.43
CA ILE A 321 -2.64 4.75 24.49
C ILE A 321 -2.26 4.15 23.14
N ASP A 322 -1.05 4.43 22.69
CA ASP A 322 -0.42 3.89 21.47
C ASP A 322 0.64 2.83 21.84
N ILE A 323 0.40 1.59 21.41
CA ILE A 323 1.33 0.45 21.56
C ILE A 323 1.94 0.15 20.17
N SER A 324 2.78 1.07 19.68
CA SER A 324 3.50 0.93 18.41
C SER A 324 4.89 0.34 18.63
N PHE A 325 4.96 -0.92 19.04
CA PHE A 325 6.23 -1.60 19.29
C PHE A 325 6.81 -2.21 18.02
N ASN A 326 8.13 -2.03 17.84
CA ASN A 326 8.87 -2.68 16.77
C ASN A 326 9.21 -4.14 17.11
N HIS A 327 9.78 -4.87 16.16
CA HIS A 327 10.11 -6.28 16.32
C HIS A 327 11.07 -6.56 17.49
N LEU A 328 12.07 -5.68 17.74
CA LEU A 328 13.02 -5.86 18.86
C LEU A 328 12.31 -5.68 20.21
N GLN A 329 11.43 -4.69 20.33
CA GLN A 329 10.62 -4.47 21.54
C GLN A 329 9.69 -5.64 21.83
N LEU A 330 9.24 -6.34 20.78
CA LEU A 330 8.43 -7.57 20.89
C LEU A 330 9.27 -8.84 21.09
N GLY A 331 10.59 -8.72 21.22
CA GLY A 331 11.50 -9.84 21.47
C GLY A 331 11.89 -10.65 20.21
N LYS A 332 11.64 -10.13 19.02
CA LYS A 332 12.09 -10.74 17.76
C LYS A 332 13.46 -10.17 17.35
N THR A 333 14.23 -10.95 16.56
CA THR A 333 15.56 -10.51 16.10
C THR A 333 15.53 -9.84 14.74
N ASN A 334 16.61 -9.16 14.36
CA ASN A 334 16.78 -8.59 13.01
C ASN A 334 16.81 -9.69 11.93
N GLU A 335 17.37 -10.86 12.24
CA GLU A 335 17.40 -12.02 11.33
C GLU A 335 15.99 -12.53 11.06
N TRP A 336 15.15 -12.60 12.11
CA TRP A 336 13.73 -12.94 11.95
C TRP A 336 13.04 -11.96 11.00
N LEU A 337 13.24 -10.65 11.17
CA LEU A 337 12.64 -9.63 10.31
C LEU A 337 13.12 -9.73 8.86
N ARG A 338 14.44 -9.88 8.65
CA ARG A 338 15.02 -10.06 7.30
C ARG A 338 14.46 -11.30 6.61
N GLY A 339 14.34 -12.43 7.34
CA GLY A 339 13.72 -13.64 6.80
C GLY A 339 12.28 -13.43 6.36
N LYS A 340 11.49 -12.66 7.12
CA LYS A 340 10.11 -12.34 6.75
C LYS A 340 10.00 -11.44 5.51
N ILE A 341 10.85 -10.43 5.41
CA ILE A 341 10.90 -9.53 4.25
C ILE A 341 11.34 -10.30 3.00
N ALA A 342 12.32 -11.18 3.11
CA ALA A 342 12.83 -11.97 1.97
C ALA A 342 11.78 -12.93 1.37
N MET A 343 10.79 -13.37 2.16
CA MET A 343 9.71 -14.24 1.69
C MET A 343 8.61 -13.52 0.89
N VAL A 344 8.62 -12.19 0.91
CA VAL A 344 7.52 -11.40 0.33
C VAL A 344 8.04 -10.58 -0.84
N SER A 345 7.54 -10.84 -2.05
CA SER A 345 7.74 -9.97 -3.21
C SER A 345 6.81 -8.76 -3.08
N ALA A 346 7.19 -7.78 -2.27
CA ALA A 346 6.38 -6.61 -1.98
C ALA A 346 7.08 -5.33 -2.43
N SER A 347 6.30 -4.28 -2.72
CA SER A 347 6.84 -2.95 -2.97
C SER A 347 7.54 -2.40 -1.72
N ARG A 348 8.46 -1.46 -1.90
CA ARG A 348 9.16 -0.81 -0.79
C ARG A 348 8.20 -0.20 0.23
N ASP A 349 7.17 0.52 -0.24
CA ASP A 349 6.16 1.13 0.62
C ASP A 349 5.38 0.09 1.43
N GLN A 350 5.09 -1.06 0.83
CA GLN A 350 4.45 -2.17 1.54
C GLN A 350 5.38 -2.78 2.61
N ILE A 351 6.67 -2.91 2.32
CA ILE A 351 7.67 -3.37 3.30
C ILE A 351 7.75 -2.38 4.46
N GLU A 352 7.80 -1.07 4.18
CA GLU A 352 7.85 -0.04 5.21
C GLU A 352 6.62 -0.08 6.12
N ARG A 353 5.41 -0.23 5.58
CA ARG A 353 4.18 -0.33 6.37
C ARG A 353 4.06 -1.64 7.16
N ASP A 354 4.19 -2.76 6.45
CA ASP A 354 3.82 -4.07 6.98
C ASP A 354 4.90 -4.69 7.88
N PHE A 355 6.19 -4.35 7.63
CA PHE A 355 7.33 -4.96 8.31
C PHE A 355 8.20 -3.99 9.09
N LEU A 356 8.22 -2.70 8.75
CA LEU A 356 8.97 -1.69 9.49
C LEU A 356 8.06 -0.79 10.36
N GLY A 357 6.74 -0.92 10.24
CA GLY A 357 5.78 -0.16 11.03
C GLY A 357 5.78 1.34 10.75
N ARG A 358 6.20 1.75 9.54
CA ARG A 358 6.30 3.15 9.14
C ARG A 358 5.07 3.57 8.35
N TRP A 359 4.50 4.69 8.73
CA TRP A 359 3.46 5.34 7.94
C TRP A 359 4.07 5.84 6.64
N THR A 360 3.41 5.55 5.53
CA THR A 360 3.83 5.99 4.21
C THR A 360 2.89 7.07 3.71
N PHE A 361 3.40 7.94 2.87
CA PHE A 361 2.59 8.78 2.01
C PHE A 361 2.42 8.00 0.71
N GLY A 362 1.51 7.05 0.69
CA GLY A 362 1.13 6.36 -0.54
C GLY A 362 0.36 7.34 -1.42
N SER A 363 0.42 7.11 -2.68
CA SER A 363 0.04 8.03 -3.70
C SER A 363 -1.44 7.87 -4.09
N GLU A 364 -2.38 8.58 -3.48
CA GLU A 364 -3.55 9.13 -4.19
C GLU A 364 -3.20 10.51 -4.76
N SER A 365 -1.92 10.85 -4.80
CA SER A 365 -1.42 12.05 -5.48
C SER A 365 -1.24 11.77 -6.97
N ASN A 366 -1.28 12.80 -7.75
CA ASN A 366 -0.85 12.71 -9.15
C ASN A 366 0.56 12.10 -9.21
N PRO A 367 0.83 11.10 -10.06
CA PRO A 367 2.17 10.53 -10.24
C PRO A 367 3.20 11.57 -10.64
N ILE A 368 2.77 12.67 -11.29
CA ILE A 368 3.58 13.80 -11.71
C ILE A 368 3.61 14.84 -10.58
N PRO A 369 4.78 15.25 -10.08
CA PRO A 369 4.89 16.29 -9.06
C PRO A 369 4.29 17.62 -9.52
N GLU A 370 3.68 18.35 -8.58
CA GLU A 370 3.00 19.63 -8.88
C GLU A 370 3.93 20.66 -9.54
N LYS A 371 5.21 20.70 -9.18
CA LYS A 371 6.22 21.55 -9.80
C LYS A 371 6.37 21.27 -11.30
N ILE A 372 6.38 19.98 -11.69
CA ILE A 372 6.48 19.56 -13.09
C ILE A 372 5.16 19.85 -13.81
N LEU A 373 4.01 19.57 -13.17
CA LEU A 373 2.70 19.91 -13.71
C LEU A 373 2.55 21.43 -13.96
N ASN A 374 3.01 22.25 -13.02
CA ASN A 374 3.00 23.71 -13.22
C ASN A 374 3.88 24.12 -14.37
N LYS A 375 5.08 23.56 -14.50
CA LYS A 375 5.95 23.79 -15.67
C LYS A 375 5.26 23.40 -16.98
N ILE A 376 4.53 22.28 -17.01
CA ILE A 376 3.74 21.88 -18.19
C ILE A 376 2.60 22.86 -18.45
N ARG A 377 1.84 23.26 -17.42
CA ARG A 377 0.72 24.22 -17.53
C ARG A 377 1.16 25.60 -18.01
N ASP A 378 2.34 26.06 -17.57
CA ASP A 378 2.90 27.34 -17.99
C ASP A 378 3.21 27.39 -19.50
N HIS A 379 3.38 26.25 -20.15
CA HIS A 379 3.61 26.10 -21.57
C HIS A 379 2.35 25.67 -22.35
N ALA A 380 1.19 25.62 -21.68
CA ALA A 380 -0.09 25.33 -22.34
C ALA A 380 -0.36 26.38 -23.45
N GLN A 381 -0.65 25.90 -24.63
CA GLN A 381 -0.92 26.77 -25.79
C GLN A 381 -2.11 26.22 -26.59
N GLN A 382 -3.08 27.05 -26.84
CA GLN A 382 -4.17 26.68 -27.74
C GLN A 382 -3.61 26.49 -29.16
N ALA A 383 -4.13 25.46 -29.83
CA ALA A 383 -3.73 25.19 -31.22
C ALA A 383 -3.97 26.38 -32.10
N GLN A 384 -2.95 26.77 -32.85
CA GLN A 384 -3.03 27.93 -33.74
C GLN A 384 -3.76 27.60 -35.04
N TYR A 385 -3.68 26.35 -35.47
CA TYR A 385 -4.26 25.88 -36.71
C TYR A 385 -5.23 24.73 -36.41
N VAL A 386 -6.50 24.92 -36.78
CA VAL A 386 -7.54 23.92 -36.56
C VAL A 386 -8.17 23.56 -37.89
N HIS A 387 -8.03 22.31 -38.31
CA HIS A 387 -8.77 21.78 -39.42
C HIS A 387 -10.04 21.08 -38.92
N VAL A 388 -11.18 21.41 -39.53
CA VAL A 388 -12.48 20.80 -39.16
C VAL A 388 -12.87 19.80 -40.25
N GLU A 389 -12.99 18.54 -39.87
CA GLU A 389 -13.48 17.52 -40.77
C GLU A 389 -14.97 17.81 -41.10
N GLU A 390 -15.32 17.85 -42.41
CA GLU A 390 -16.59 18.40 -42.87
C GLU A 390 -17.81 17.57 -42.44
N LYS A 391 -17.70 16.24 -42.47
CA LYS A 391 -18.83 15.34 -42.26
C LYS A 391 -19.21 15.21 -40.77
N TYR A 392 -18.21 14.95 -39.91
CA TYR A 392 -18.44 14.68 -38.48
C TYR A 392 -18.05 15.84 -37.57
N LYS A 393 -17.54 16.93 -38.13
CA LYS A 393 -17.23 18.17 -37.45
C LYS A 393 -16.23 18.03 -36.30
N TYR A 394 -15.36 17.04 -36.32
CA TYR A 394 -14.29 16.95 -35.33
C TYR A 394 -13.09 17.82 -35.72
N HIS A 395 -12.36 18.23 -34.71
CA HIS A 395 -11.28 19.21 -34.85
C HIS A 395 -9.93 18.52 -34.78
N ILE A 396 -9.11 18.74 -35.82
CA ILE A 396 -7.71 18.35 -35.84
C ILE A 396 -6.91 19.60 -35.52
N LYS A 397 -6.22 19.56 -34.39
CA LYS A 397 -5.53 20.71 -33.80
C LYS A 397 -4.05 20.61 -34.08
N PHE A 398 -3.47 21.56 -34.80
CA PHE A 398 -2.05 21.64 -35.11
C PHE A 398 -1.40 22.76 -34.29
N GLN A 399 -0.25 22.48 -33.68
CA GLN A 399 0.53 23.46 -32.92
C GLN A 399 1.43 24.32 -33.81
N LEU A 400 1.69 23.87 -35.03
CA LEU A 400 2.52 24.53 -36.05
C LEU A 400 1.74 24.62 -37.36
N PRO A 401 2.20 25.45 -38.35
CA PRO A 401 1.62 25.45 -39.70
C PRO A 401 1.55 24.04 -40.28
N ILE A 402 0.44 23.69 -40.90
CA ILE A 402 0.17 22.34 -41.42
C ILE A 402 1.29 21.85 -42.34
N GLU A 403 1.82 22.71 -43.19
CA GLU A 403 2.92 22.39 -44.12
C GLU A 403 4.23 22.09 -43.37
N GLU A 404 4.47 22.76 -42.24
CA GLU A 404 5.63 22.49 -41.41
C GLU A 404 5.47 21.12 -40.70
N VAL A 405 4.30 20.80 -40.17
CA VAL A 405 4.02 19.50 -39.59
C VAL A 405 4.16 18.38 -40.63
N ARG A 406 3.68 18.61 -41.87
CA ARG A 406 3.80 17.66 -42.97
C ARG A 406 5.26 17.38 -43.35
N ALA A 407 6.15 18.35 -43.23
CA ALA A 407 7.55 18.22 -43.56
C ALA A 407 8.37 17.52 -42.48
N ARG A 408 7.95 17.58 -41.20
CA ARG A 408 8.68 16.98 -40.08
C ARG A 408 8.54 15.48 -40.06
N LYS A 409 9.61 14.79 -39.60
CA LYS A 409 9.54 13.36 -39.26
C LYS A 409 8.83 13.21 -37.92
N ALA A 410 7.70 12.51 -37.91
CA ALA A 410 6.83 12.41 -36.76
C ALA A 410 6.39 10.98 -36.48
N ILE A 411 5.84 10.79 -35.30
CA ILE A 411 5.12 9.59 -34.93
C ILE A 411 3.77 9.97 -34.35
N MET A 412 2.77 9.11 -34.48
CA MET A 412 1.44 9.33 -33.95
C MET A 412 0.98 8.12 -33.15
N GLY A 413 0.79 8.28 -31.84
CA GLY A 413 0.06 7.32 -31.02
C GLY A 413 -1.44 7.46 -31.26
N LEU A 414 -2.15 6.37 -31.36
CA LEU A 414 -3.59 6.32 -31.61
C LEU A 414 -4.28 5.36 -30.63
N ASP A 415 -5.09 5.90 -29.74
CA ASP A 415 -6.02 5.10 -28.97
C ASP A 415 -7.25 4.79 -29.82
N THR A 416 -7.54 3.51 -29.97
CA THR A 416 -8.58 2.99 -30.85
C THR A 416 -9.80 2.51 -30.05
N SER A 417 -10.43 3.39 -29.29
CA SER A 417 -11.68 3.06 -28.60
C SER A 417 -12.81 2.69 -29.57
N ASN A 418 -13.91 2.18 -29.05
CA ASN A 418 -15.08 1.83 -29.92
C ASN A 418 -15.86 3.05 -30.41
N ALA A 419 -15.47 4.27 -30.02
CA ALA A 419 -16.13 5.54 -30.38
C ALA A 419 -17.66 5.56 -30.10
N VAL A 420 -18.10 4.82 -29.08
CA VAL A 420 -19.50 4.71 -28.67
C VAL A 420 -19.62 5.01 -27.17
N ASN A 421 -20.66 5.73 -26.75
CA ASN A 421 -21.00 5.95 -25.34
C ASN A 421 -19.90 6.63 -24.49
N ARG A 422 -19.28 7.72 -24.97
CA ARG A 422 -18.20 8.50 -24.33
C ARG A 422 -16.78 8.00 -24.57
N ASP A 423 -16.56 6.86 -25.17
CA ASP A 423 -15.22 6.45 -25.58
C ASP A 423 -14.84 7.21 -26.87
N ALA A 424 -13.68 7.82 -26.90
CA ALA A 424 -13.21 8.57 -28.05
C ALA A 424 -12.00 7.91 -28.72
N ILE A 425 -11.88 8.05 -30.04
CA ILE A 425 -10.62 7.78 -30.76
C ILE A 425 -9.75 9.01 -30.62
N THR A 426 -8.56 8.85 -30.07
CA THR A 426 -7.65 9.96 -29.80
C THR A 426 -6.30 9.74 -30.46
N GLY A 427 -5.80 10.76 -31.14
CA GLY A 427 -4.48 10.77 -31.77
C GLY A 427 -3.60 11.87 -31.23
N VAL A 428 -2.33 11.56 -30.92
CA VAL A 428 -1.30 12.51 -30.52
C VAL A 428 -0.06 12.30 -31.37
N MET A 429 0.33 13.34 -32.12
CA MET A 429 1.50 13.31 -32.98
C MET A 429 2.67 14.05 -32.36
N LEU A 430 3.84 13.41 -32.32
CA LEU A 430 5.07 13.97 -31.78
C LEU A 430 6.16 14.08 -32.83
N ASP A 431 6.97 15.13 -32.73
CA ASP A 431 8.21 15.25 -33.47
C ASP A 431 9.26 14.25 -33.02
N VAL A 432 9.93 13.58 -33.94
CA VAL A 432 10.93 12.54 -33.62
C VAL A 432 12.17 13.10 -32.93
N GLU A 433 12.64 14.29 -33.31
CA GLU A 433 13.89 14.86 -32.79
C GLU A 433 13.71 15.57 -31.45
N THR A 434 12.55 16.21 -31.24
CA THR A 434 12.28 17.02 -30.04
C THR A 434 11.32 16.34 -29.06
N GLY A 435 10.42 15.47 -29.53
CA GLY A 435 9.28 14.96 -28.73
C GLY A 435 8.17 16.01 -28.55
N GLU A 436 8.22 17.13 -29.26
CA GLU A 436 7.22 18.18 -29.23
C GLU A 436 5.88 17.67 -29.75
N THR A 437 4.79 18.07 -29.09
CA THR A 437 3.44 17.79 -29.59
C THR A 437 3.13 18.64 -30.80
N LEU A 438 2.98 18.00 -31.98
CA LEU A 438 2.71 18.66 -33.24
C LEU A 438 1.22 18.78 -33.55
N MET A 439 0.46 17.75 -33.22
CA MET A 439 -0.96 17.66 -33.58
C MET A 439 -1.69 16.76 -32.58
N THR A 440 -2.95 17.09 -32.34
CA THR A 440 -3.88 16.25 -31.57
C THR A 440 -5.27 16.24 -32.18
N PHE A 441 -6.00 15.17 -31.97
CA PHE A 441 -7.44 15.12 -32.21
C PHE A 441 -8.11 14.17 -31.24
N MET A 442 -9.40 14.40 -31.01
CA MET A 442 -10.29 13.52 -30.26
C MET A 442 -11.62 13.42 -31.00
N VAL A 443 -12.07 12.21 -31.29
CA VAL A 443 -13.25 11.93 -32.09
C VAL A 443 -14.15 10.94 -31.38
N SER A 444 -15.37 11.33 -31.11
CA SER A 444 -16.44 10.47 -30.58
C SER A 444 -17.60 10.40 -31.56
N GLU A 445 -18.45 9.39 -31.42
CA GLU A 445 -19.66 9.18 -32.22
C GLU A 445 -19.43 9.10 -33.73
N ILE A 446 -18.36 8.40 -34.14
CA ILE A 446 -18.00 8.19 -35.52
C ILE A 446 -18.05 6.71 -35.90
N SER A 447 -18.39 6.41 -37.15
CA SER A 447 -18.21 5.06 -37.71
C SER A 447 -16.72 4.73 -37.84
N LEU A 448 -16.29 3.62 -37.25
CA LEU A 448 -14.91 3.12 -37.36
C LEU A 448 -14.44 2.98 -38.80
N SER A 449 -15.32 2.53 -39.70
CA SER A 449 -15.01 2.41 -41.12
C SER A 449 -14.76 3.76 -41.77
N TYR A 450 -15.59 4.77 -41.48
CA TYR A 450 -15.38 6.11 -41.98
C TYR A 450 -14.08 6.73 -41.49
N PHE A 451 -13.82 6.57 -40.18
CA PHE A 451 -12.56 7.05 -39.58
C PHE A 451 -11.34 6.36 -40.24
N ALA A 452 -11.41 5.05 -40.50
CA ALA A 452 -10.33 4.34 -41.18
C ALA A 452 -10.08 4.84 -42.62
N TYR A 453 -11.13 5.16 -43.38
CA TYR A 453 -10.96 5.79 -44.71
C TYR A 453 -10.36 7.17 -44.62
N TRP A 454 -10.80 7.99 -43.67
CA TRP A 454 -10.22 9.30 -43.43
C TRP A 454 -8.74 9.19 -43.03
N LEU A 455 -8.42 8.27 -42.08
CA LEU A 455 -7.05 8.06 -41.63
C LEU A 455 -6.14 7.57 -42.75
N ALA A 456 -6.61 6.73 -43.67
CA ALA A 456 -5.85 6.33 -44.84
C ALA A 456 -5.49 7.52 -45.73
N GLN A 457 -6.44 8.44 -45.99
CA GLN A 457 -6.19 9.65 -46.74
C GLN A 457 -5.23 10.59 -46.02
N PHE A 458 -5.43 10.78 -44.71
CA PHE A 458 -4.53 11.58 -43.87
C PHE A 458 -3.10 11.04 -43.89
N MET A 459 -2.92 9.69 -43.82
CA MET A 459 -1.60 9.06 -43.95
C MET A 459 -0.95 9.27 -45.32
N ALA A 460 -1.72 9.38 -46.38
CA ALA A 460 -1.21 9.72 -47.71
C ALA A 460 -0.80 11.20 -47.81
N ASP A 461 -1.60 12.09 -47.23
CA ASP A 461 -1.35 13.56 -47.27
C ASP A 461 -0.17 13.96 -46.35
N PHE A 462 0.11 13.19 -45.28
CA PHE A 462 1.22 13.38 -44.37
C PHE A 462 2.23 12.20 -44.47
N PRO A 463 3.16 12.24 -45.45
CA PRO A 463 4.00 11.09 -45.78
C PRO A 463 5.07 10.77 -44.72
N ASN A 464 5.37 11.67 -43.80
CA ASN A 464 6.53 11.58 -42.91
C ASN A 464 6.23 11.08 -41.49
N PHE A 465 5.05 10.59 -41.17
CA PHE A 465 4.81 10.03 -39.84
C PHE A 465 4.60 8.52 -39.85
N THR A 466 4.89 7.89 -38.72
CA THR A 466 4.61 6.46 -38.39
C THR A 466 3.46 6.39 -37.40
N LEU A 467 2.48 5.54 -37.66
CA LEU A 467 1.31 5.32 -36.80
C LEU A 467 1.59 4.20 -35.79
N ILE A 468 1.31 4.46 -34.51
CA ILE A 468 1.40 3.51 -33.41
C ILE A 468 0.01 3.36 -32.79
N PRO A 469 -0.86 2.52 -33.34
CA PRO A 469 -2.21 2.30 -32.81
C PRO A 469 -2.19 1.36 -31.61
N GLU A 470 -3.14 1.50 -30.70
CA GLU A 470 -3.39 0.51 -29.68
C GLU A 470 -4.05 -0.73 -30.31
N ASN A 471 -3.48 -1.91 -30.08
CA ASN A 471 -4.00 -3.16 -30.60
C ASN A 471 -5.20 -3.66 -29.76
N LYS A 472 -6.38 -3.16 -30.10
CA LYS A 472 -7.69 -3.56 -29.56
C LYS A 472 -8.58 -4.14 -30.67
N SER A 473 -9.74 -4.68 -30.31
CA SER A 473 -10.70 -5.22 -31.31
C SER A 473 -11.15 -4.20 -32.36
N SER A 474 -11.33 -2.93 -31.96
CA SER A 474 -11.64 -1.80 -32.85
C SER A 474 -10.55 -1.55 -33.90
N TRP A 475 -9.28 -1.67 -33.49
CA TRP A 475 -8.13 -1.54 -34.39
C TRP A 475 -8.13 -2.59 -35.50
N LEU A 476 -8.40 -3.85 -35.17
CA LEU A 476 -8.38 -4.92 -36.18
C LEU A 476 -9.34 -4.66 -37.32
N GLY A 477 -10.55 -4.15 -37.02
CA GLY A 477 -11.51 -3.74 -38.06
C GLY A 477 -11.05 -2.56 -38.90
N MET A 478 -10.39 -1.58 -38.27
CA MET A 478 -9.81 -0.44 -38.97
C MET A 478 -8.59 -0.85 -39.82
N PHE A 479 -7.75 -1.75 -39.28
CA PHE A 479 -6.57 -2.24 -39.99
C PHE A 479 -6.93 -2.95 -41.33
N ASP A 480 -8.00 -3.74 -41.36
CA ASP A 480 -8.45 -4.42 -42.58
C ASP A 480 -8.77 -3.39 -43.68
N ILE A 481 -9.37 -2.25 -43.32
CA ILE A 481 -9.65 -1.16 -44.27
C ILE A 481 -8.36 -0.45 -44.69
N LEU A 482 -7.49 -0.13 -43.72
CA LEU A 482 -6.20 0.54 -43.98
C LEU A 482 -5.30 -0.32 -44.85
N ASN A 483 -5.22 -1.64 -44.59
CA ASN A 483 -4.43 -2.60 -45.37
C ASN A 483 -4.90 -2.73 -46.83
N SER A 484 -6.19 -2.50 -47.09
CA SER A 484 -6.74 -2.44 -48.43
C SER A 484 -6.57 -1.07 -49.10
N ARG A 485 -6.77 0.00 -48.34
CA ARG A 485 -6.83 1.37 -48.93
C ARG A 485 -5.46 2.03 -49.09
N LEU A 486 -4.53 1.87 -48.15
CA LEU A 486 -3.21 2.51 -48.17
C LEU A 486 -2.38 2.15 -49.42
N PRO A 487 -2.31 0.89 -49.86
CA PRO A 487 -1.61 0.56 -51.11
C PRO A 487 -2.19 1.24 -52.34
N MET A 488 -3.51 1.46 -52.43
CA MET A 488 -4.14 2.22 -53.51
C MET A 488 -3.73 3.69 -53.54
N LEU A 489 -3.34 4.22 -52.37
CA LEU A 489 -2.83 5.60 -52.18
C LEU A 489 -1.30 5.68 -52.29
N GLY A 490 -0.62 4.58 -52.65
CA GLY A 490 0.83 4.50 -52.76
C GLY A 490 1.58 4.44 -51.42
N VAL A 491 0.90 4.12 -50.34
CA VAL A 491 1.47 4.07 -49.00
C VAL A 491 1.77 2.62 -48.61
N ASP A 492 3.00 2.30 -48.19
CA ASP A 492 3.38 0.99 -47.70
C ASP A 492 2.95 0.84 -46.23
N VAL A 493 2.01 -0.09 -45.97
CA VAL A 493 1.44 -0.37 -44.66
C VAL A 493 2.52 -0.76 -43.66
N GLY A 494 3.43 -1.68 -44.03
CA GLY A 494 4.47 -2.19 -43.14
C GLY A 494 5.51 -1.15 -42.70
N ARG A 495 5.72 -0.11 -43.50
CA ARG A 495 6.65 1.00 -43.19
C ARG A 495 6.00 2.18 -42.47
N ARG A 496 4.67 2.20 -42.45
CA ARG A 496 3.94 3.36 -41.93
C ARG A 496 3.14 3.04 -40.67
N ILE A 497 2.94 1.77 -40.36
CA ILE A 497 2.22 1.33 -39.17
C ILE A 497 3.15 0.43 -38.34
N TYR A 498 3.25 0.71 -37.04
CA TYR A 498 4.05 -0.06 -36.10
C TYR A 498 3.61 -1.53 -36.09
N SER A 499 4.60 -2.44 -36.12
CA SER A 499 4.40 -3.89 -36.02
C SER A 499 5.36 -4.51 -35.02
N ASP A 500 4.83 -5.34 -34.13
CA ASP A 500 5.61 -6.04 -33.10
C ASP A 500 6.63 -7.03 -33.71
N ILE A 501 6.30 -7.67 -34.85
CA ILE A 501 7.23 -8.54 -35.57
C ILE A 501 8.48 -7.77 -36.05
N VAL A 502 8.31 -6.54 -36.51
CA VAL A 502 9.42 -5.69 -36.97
C VAL A 502 10.26 -5.22 -35.78
N ASP A 503 9.61 -4.83 -34.72
CA ASP A 503 10.28 -4.38 -33.48
C ASP A 503 10.97 -5.53 -32.76
N ASN A 504 10.35 -6.67 -32.79
CA ASN A 504 10.87 -7.96 -32.36
C ASN A 504 11.34 -8.05 -30.93
N ALA A 505 10.47 -7.77 -30.02
CA ALA A 505 10.68 -8.16 -28.63
C ALA A 505 10.53 -9.67 -28.42
N TYR A 506 9.68 -10.36 -29.22
CA TYR A 506 9.21 -11.72 -28.93
C TYR A 506 9.16 -12.69 -30.13
N GLY A 507 9.34 -12.23 -31.38
CA GLY A 507 9.24 -13.08 -32.55
C GLY A 507 10.48 -13.97 -32.79
N THR A 508 10.27 -15.21 -33.22
CA THR A 508 11.37 -16.12 -33.63
C THR A 508 12.00 -15.68 -34.95
N ASP A 509 13.24 -16.06 -35.22
CA ASP A 509 13.90 -15.79 -36.51
C ASP A 509 13.14 -16.42 -37.72
N ALA A 510 12.41 -17.48 -37.48
CA ALA A 510 11.55 -18.10 -38.49
C ALA A 510 10.34 -17.21 -38.82
N GLU A 511 9.66 -16.65 -37.83
CA GLU A 511 8.53 -15.73 -38.02
C GLU A 511 8.95 -14.44 -38.75
N LYS A 512 10.13 -13.90 -38.42
CA LYS A 512 10.70 -12.75 -39.12
C LYS A 512 11.01 -13.05 -40.58
N ARG A 513 11.58 -14.21 -40.87
CA ARG A 513 11.85 -14.64 -42.27
C ARG A 513 10.54 -14.78 -43.03
N THR A 514 9.56 -15.45 -42.45
CA THR A 514 8.24 -15.62 -43.04
C THR A 514 7.58 -14.28 -43.33
N TYR A 515 7.64 -13.32 -42.37
CA TYR A 515 7.12 -11.96 -42.57
C TYR A 515 7.84 -11.24 -43.71
N ARG A 516 9.19 -11.29 -43.78
CA ARG A 516 9.98 -10.66 -44.83
C ARG A 516 9.67 -11.29 -46.19
N ASP A 517 9.67 -12.64 -46.28
CA ASP A 517 9.47 -13.35 -47.52
C ASP A 517 8.07 -13.10 -48.05
N TYR A 518 7.06 -13.07 -47.17
CA TYR A 518 5.69 -12.80 -47.55
C TYR A 518 5.47 -11.36 -47.99
N THR A 519 6.09 -10.38 -47.30
CA THR A 519 5.90 -8.96 -47.55
C THR A 519 6.79 -8.42 -48.67
N SER A 520 7.90 -9.11 -49.03
CA SER A 520 8.79 -8.73 -50.14
C SER A 520 8.27 -9.20 -51.52
N GLY A 521 7.36 -10.17 -51.55
CA GLY A 521 6.70 -10.62 -52.80
C GLY A 521 5.73 -9.56 -53.30
N GLY A 522 6.02 -8.99 -54.48
CA GLY A 522 5.21 -7.91 -55.09
C GLY A 522 3.77 -8.37 -55.41
N GLY A 523 2.78 -7.58 -55.05
CA GLY A 523 1.51 -7.54 -55.78
C GLY A 523 0.24 -8.06 -55.12
N SER A 524 0.14 -8.25 -53.79
CA SER A 524 -1.15 -8.51 -53.14
C SER A 524 -1.61 -7.32 -52.29
N GLU A 525 -2.80 -6.79 -52.57
CA GLU A 525 -3.46 -5.74 -51.77
C GLU A 525 -3.66 -6.15 -50.28
N ARG A 526 -3.54 -7.44 -49.97
CA ARG A 526 -3.75 -8.01 -48.64
C ARG A 526 -2.52 -8.71 -48.07
N LYS A 527 -1.32 -8.34 -48.50
CA LYS A 527 -0.08 -9.02 -48.09
C LYS A 527 0.19 -9.00 -46.56
N TYR A 528 -0.36 -8.05 -45.82
CA TYR A 528 -0.21 -7.97 -44.36
C TYR A 528 -1.37 -8.60 -43.57
N PHE A 529 -2.41 -9.10 -44.25
CA PHE A 529 -3.59 -9.68 -43.59
C PHE A 529 -3.27 -10.84 -42.64
N PRO A 530 -2.37 -11.79 -42.98
CA PRO A 530 -2.00 -12.87 -42.05
C PRO A 530 -1.35 -12.40 -40.77
N PHE A 531 -0.77 -11.20 -40.77
CA PHE A 531 -0.02 -10.62 -39.65
C PHE A 531 -0.80 -9.50 -38.95
N ARG A 532 -2.08 -9.36 -39.20
CA ARG A 532 -2.90 -8.23 -38.71
C ARG A 532 -2.87 -8.08 -37.19
N ASN A 533 -2.71 -9.18 -36.43
CA ASN A 533 -2.68 -9.19 -34.98
C ASN A 533 -1.35 -8.64 -34.42
N ASP A 534 -0.32 -8.55 -35.24
CA ASP A 534 1.00 -8.08 -34.88
C ASP A 534 1.19 -6.56 -35.13
N PHE A 535 0.19 -5.91 -35.76
CA PHE A 535 0.20 -4.48 -35.99
C PHE A 535 -0.47 -3.74 -34.84
N GLY A 536 0.25 -2.78 -34.30
CA GLY A 536 -0.17 -1.97 -33.16
C GLY A 536 0.50 -2.36 -31.84
N PHE A 537 0.43 -1.47 -30.88
CA PHE A 537 0.95 -1.65 -29.53
C PHE A 537 -0.01 -2.50 -28.69
N MET A 538 0.46 -3.63 -28.20
CA MET A 538 -0.37 -4.52 -27.39
C MET A 538 -0.42 -4.05 -25.93
N THR A 539 -1.58 -3.57 -25.50
CA THR A 539 -1.80 -3.11 -24.13
C THR A 539 -2.19 -4.28 -23.24
N THR A 540 -1.22 -4.79 -22.48
CA THR A 540 -1.40 -5.76 -21.40
C THR A 540 -1.28 -5.05 -20.05
N ALA A 541 -1.60 -5.73 -18.96
CA ALA A 541 -1.38 -5.17 -17.61
C ALA A 541 0.10 -4.77 -17.36
N GLY A 542 1.06 -5.52 -17.92
CA GLY A 542 2.47 -5.23 -17.83
C GLY A 542 2.88 -4.01 -18.66
N SER A 543 2.55 -3.99 -19.97
CA SER A 543 2.90 -2.86 -20.85
C SER A 543 2.20 -1.56 -20.45
N ARG A 544 0.95 -1.63 -19.93
CA ARG A 544 0.28 -0.47 -19.33
C ARG A 544 1.04 0.06 -18.10
N ALA A 545 1.52 -0.84 -17.25
CA ALA A 545 2.34 -0.43 -16.10
C ALA A 545 3.64 0.26 -16.56
N ASP A 546 4.32 -0.27 -17.58
CA ASP A 546 5.54 0.35 -18.14
C ASP A 546 5.24 1.76 -18.68
N LEU A 547 4.12 1.94 -19.41
CA LEU A 547 3.70 3.25 -19.92
C LEU A 547 3.50 4.26 -18.78
N TYR A 548 2.74 3.91 -17.75
CA TYR A 548 2.35 4.85 -16.69
C TYR A 548 3.40 5.01 -15.57
N ILE A 549 4.30 4.04 -15.37
CA ILE A 549 5.34 4.13 -14.34
C ILE A 549 6.63 4.72 -14.93
N ASP A 550 7.13 4.14 -16.00
CA ASP A 550 8.45 4.50 -16.54
C ASP A 550 8.35 5.59 -17.61
N ILE A 551 7.50 5.41 -18.62
CA ILE A 551 7.39 6.38 -19.74
C ILE A 551 6.81 7.70 -19.28
N LEU A 552 5.75 7.67 -18.47
CA LEU A 552 5.12 8.91 -17.97
C LEU A 552 6.15 9.81 -17.25
N LYS A 553 6.96 9.22 -16.37
CA LYS A 553 7.99 9.97 -15.65
C LYS A 553 9.07 10.55 -16.58
N LEU A 554 9.61 9.69 -17.45
CA LEU A 554 10.64 10.10 -18.40
C LEU A 554 10.15 11.23 -19.32
N ALA A 555 8.95 11.07 -19.87
CA ALA A 555 8.41 12.01 -20.83
C ALA A 555 7.99 13.35 -20.19
N THR A 556 7.32 13.31 -19.02
CA THR A 556 6.89 14.56 -18.35
C THR A 556 8.06 15.39 -17.85
N VAL A 557 9.15 14.77 -17.37
CA VAL A 557 10.36 15.49 -16.94
C VAL A 557 11.10 16.08 -18.15
N GLN A 558 11.35 15.26 -19.17
CA GLN A 558 12.18 15.67 -20.30
C GLN A 558 11.48 16.59 -21.30
N GLN A 559 10.15 16.49 -21.42
CA GLN A 559 9.35 17.21 -22.40
C GLN A 559 8.38 18.21 -21.76
N ALA A 560 8.55 18.58 -20.48
CA ALA A 560 7.62 19.45 -19.76
C ALA A 560 7.24 20.73 -20.55
N GLU A 561 8.20 21.36 -21.23
CA GLU A 561 8.01 22.60 -21.99
C GLU A 561 7.46 22.37 -23.42
N LEU A 562 7.38 21.11 -23.86
CA LEU A 562 6.99 20.70 -25.20
C LEU A 562 5.58 20.11 -25.26
N ILE A 563 4.96 19.89 -24.09
CA ILE A 563 3.56 19.49 -23.97
C ILE A 563 2.71 20.76 -23.97
N ARG A 564 2.00 21.01 -25.08
CA ARG A 564 1.28 22.27 -25.26
C ARG A 564 -0.23 22.13 -25.29
N GLU A 565 -0.77 21.00 -25.71
CA GLU A 565 -2.21 20.80 -25.87
C GLU A 565 -2.95 20.80 -24.53
N PRO A 566 -3.89 21.74 -24.30
CA PRO A 566 -4.61 21.85 -23.04
C PRO A 566 -5.36 20.58 -22.63
N ALA A 567 -6.00 19.87 -23.58
CA ALA A 567 -6.72 18.65 -23.27
C ALA A 567 -5.80 17.55 -22.71
N LEU A 568 -4.61 17.36 -23.30
CA LEU A 568 -3.58 16.45 -22.79
C LEU A 568 -3.09 16.87 -21.39
N ILE A 569 -2.91 18.19 -21.17
CA ILE A 569 -2.47 18.75 -19.88
C ILE A 569 -3.52 18.53 -18.80
N ASP A 570 -4.79 18.69 -19.13
CA ASP A 570 -5.90 18.45 -18.21
C ASP A 570 -5.98 16.97 -17.81
N GLU A 571 -5.83 16.06 -18.76
CA GLU A 571 -5.79 14.61 -18.49
C GLU A 571 -4.57 14.24 -17.63
N LEU A 572 -3.35 14.72 -17.94
CA LEU A 572 -2.15 14.53 -17.11
C LEU A 572 -2.36 15.05 -15.68
N SER A 573 -3.05 16.19 -15.53
CA SER A 573 -3.39 16.78 -14.23
C SER A 573 -4.42 15.98 -13.47
N SER A 574 -5.25 15.18 -14.15
CA SER A 574 -6.31 14.35 -13.56
C SER A 574 -5.83 12.95 -13.14
N LEU A 575 -4.60 12.54 -13.49
CA LEU A 575 -4.05 11.26 -13.14
C LEU A 575 -3.95 11.07 -11.63
N VAL A 576 -4.22 9.86 -11.17
CA VAL A 576 -4.13 9.47 -9.75
C VAL A 576 -3.44 8.12 -9.65
N GLU A 577 -2.42 8.04 -8.82
CA GLU A 577 -1.80 6.77 -8.49
C GLU A 577 -2.52 6.13 -7.30
N ARG A 578 -3.05 4.91 -7.47
CA ARG A 578 -3.72 4.14 -6.43
C ARG A 578 -3.08 2.76 -6.33
N ARG A 579 -2.50 2.44 -5.18
CA ARG A 579 -1.90 1.11 -4.91
C ARG A 579 -0.85 0.68 -5.94
N GLY A 580 -0.04 1.63 -6.41
CA GLY A 580 0.99 1.37 -7.42
C GLY A 580 0.46 1.23 -8.85
N ARG A 581 -0.81 1.53 -9.09
CA ARG A 581 -1.42 1.63 -10.40
C ARG A 581 -1.83 3.07 -10.65
N VAL A 582 -1.44 3.61 -11.79
CA VAL A 582 -1.89 4.93 -12.24
C VAL A 582 -3.17 4.77 -13.05
N ASP A 583 -4.16 5.62 -12.75
CA ASP A 583 -5.46 5.66 -13.40
C ASP A 583 -5.96 7.10 -13.41
N HIS A 584 -7.06 7.39 -14.11
CA HIS A 584 -7.71 8.69 -14.04
C HIS A 584 -8.68 8.80 -12.83
N LYS A 585 -9.07 10.01 -12.45
CA LYS A 585 -10.17 10.23 -11.49
C LYS A 585 -11.48 9.69 -12.06
N ALA A 586 -12.44 9.36 -11.19
CA ALA A 586 -13.73 8.78 -11.59
C ALA A 586 -14.51 9.57 -12.65
N SER A 587 -14.26 10.85 -12.78
CA SER A 587 -14.85 11.75 -13.81
C SER A 587 -13.87 12.13 -14.92
N GLY A 588 -12.67 11.55 -14.97
CA GLY A 588 -11.63 11.88 -15.93
C GLY A 588 -11.54 10.88 -17.07
N HIS A 589 -10.75 11.24 -18.07
CA HIS A 589 -10.33 10.40 -19.19
C HIS A 589 -8.81 10.39 -19.28
N ASP A 590 -8.23 9.39 -19.93
CA ASP A 590 -6.79 9.28 -20.17
C ASP A 590 -6.47 8.93 -21.64
N ASP A 591 -7.41 9.22 -22.55
CA ASP A 591 -7.32 8.84 -23.97
C ASP A 591 -6.16 9.56 -24.70
N HIS A 592 -5.97 10.88 -24.45
CA HIS A 592 -4.79 11.61 -24.97
C HIS A 592 -3.51 11.14 -24.30
N VAL A 593 -3.57 10.84 -22.99
CA VAL A 593 -2.40 10.38 -22.23
C VAL A 593 -1.92 9.04 -22.77
N ILE A 594 -2.80 8.06 -23.00
CA ILE A 594 -2.42 6.75 -23.58
C ILE A 594 -1.81 6.93 -24.95
N SER A 595 -2.44 7.72 -25.83
CA SER A 595 -1.92 8.01 -27.17
C SER A 595 -0.53 8.65 -27.11
N TRP A 596 -0.35 9.63 -26.22
CA TRP A 596 0.93 10.31 -26.01
C TRP A 596 1.99 9.37 -25.43
N LEU A 597 1.62 8.49 -24.49
CA LEU A 597 2.54 7.54 -23.87
C LEU A 597 3.00 6.46 -24.87
N MET A 598 2.13 5.95 -25.73
CA MET A 598 2.51 5.00 -26.79
C MET A 598 3.50 5.63 -27.77
N ALA A 599 3.27 6.87 -28.19
CA ALA A 599 4.22 7.60 -29.02
C ALA A 599 5.57 7.78 -28.32
N ASN A 600 5.57 8.17 -27.04
CA ASN A 600 6.78 8.31 -26.25
C ASN A 600 7.49 6.98 -26.00
N TRP A 601 6.75 5.88 -25.81
CA TRP A 601 7.30 4.54 -25.72
C TRP A 601 8.06 4.18 -26.99
N PHE A 602 7.44 4.38 -28.16
CA PHE A 602 8.08 4.10 -29.44
C PHE A 602 9.39 4.86 -29.60
N LEU A 603 9.43 6.15 -29.31
CA LEU A 603 10.66 6.97 -29.39
C LEU A 603 11.79 6.47 -28.49
N ARG A 604 11.47 5.76 -27.40
CA ARG A 604 12.46 5.37 -26.39
C ARG A 604 12.83 3.90 -26.42
N PHE A 605 11.91 3.04 -26.80
CA PHE A 605 12.04 1.59 -26.62
C PHE A 605 11.90 0.78 -27.90
N ALA A 606 11.27 1.32 -28.96
CA ALA A 606 11.15 0.63 -30.23
C ALA A 606 12.55 0.34 -30.83
N ARG A 607 12.62 -0.81 -31.47
CA ARG A 607 13.81 -1.28 -32.17
C ARG A 607 13.59 -1.13 -33.68
N ASN A 608 14.67 -1.31 -34.45
CA ASN A 608 14.59 -1.28 -35.92
C ASN A 608 13.92 -0.01 -36.50
N LEU A 609 14.16 1.15 -35.87
CA LEU A 609 13.61 2.45 -36.28
C LEU A 609 13.89 2.79 -37.75
N ASP A 610 15.05 2.32 -38.30
CA ASP A 610 15.40 2.46 -39.71
C ASP A 610 14.36 1.85 -40.64
N HIS A 611 13.65 0.81 -40.22
CA HIS A 611 12.55 0.22 -41.01
C HIS A 611 11.43 1.25 -41.26
N TYR A 612 11.17 2.13 -40.31
CA TYR A 612 10.18 3.21 -40.41
C TYR A 612 10.76 4.52 -40.97
N GLY A 613 12.01 4.46 -41.48
CA GLY A 613 12.70 5.63 -42.00
C GLY A 613 13.06 6.69 -40.95
N ILE A 614 13.32 6.23 -39.71
CA ILE A 614 13.71 7.05 -38.58
C ILE A 614 15.18 6.78 -38.25
N ASP A 615 16.05 7.78 -38.31
CA ASP A 615 17.45 7.69 -37.88
C ASP A 615 17.51 7.59 -36.33
N PRO A 616 17.95 6.48 -35.77
CA PRO A 616 17.99 6.29 -34.27
C PRO A 616 18.83 7.36 -33.55
N ARG A 617 19.82 7.97 -34.23
CA ARG A 617 20.70 9.01 -33.66
C ARG A 617 19.97 10.36 -33.49
N LYS A 618 18.91 10.57 -34.26
CA LYS A 618 18.14 11.81 -34.22
C LYS A 618 16.98 11.77 -33.20
N VAL A 619 16.61 10.59 -32.76
CA VAL A 619 15.47 10.42 -31.86
C VAL A 619 15.72 11.12 -30.52
N LEU A 620 14.86 12.08 -30.19
CA LEU A 620 14.96 12.90 -28.99
C LEU A 620 16.34 13.54 -28.77
N SER A 621 17.08 13.78 -29.86
CA SER A 621 18.47 14.26 -29.79
C SER A 621 18.61 15.63 -29.15
N ARG A 622 17.54 16.47 -29.17
CA ARG A 622 17.50 17.78 -28.54
C ARG A 622 17.09 17.79 -27.08
N VAL A 623 16.60 16.66 -26.57
CA VAL A 623 16.00 16.56 -25.22
C VAL A 623 16.78 15.61 -24.31
N ARG A 624 17.42 14.58 -24.88
CA ARG A 624 18.22 13.61 -24.12
C ARG A 624 19.59 14.15 -23.78
N SER A 625 19.97 14.02 -22.53
CA SER A 625 21.32 14.34 -22.06
C SER A 625 22.37 13.27 -22.41
N VAL A 626 21.97 12.09 -22.89
CA VAL A 626 22.82 10.94 -23.15
C VAL A 626 22.58 10.41 -24.56
N THR A 627 23.59 10.43 -25.40
CA THR A 627 23.59 9.85 -26.75
C THR A 627 23.50 8.33 -26.69
N ALA A 628 22.57 7.75 -27.43
CA ALA A 628 22.42 6.30 -27.54
C ALA A 628 23.63 5.70 -28.31
N GLY A 629 24.41 4.83 -27.66
CA GLY A 629 25.39 3.99 -28.34
C GLY A 629 24.70 2.77 -28.97
N ASN A 630 25.31 2.21 -30.01
CA ASN A 630 24.77 1.02 -30.69
C ASN A 630 25.00 -0.30 -29.92
N ASP A 631 25.79 -0.31 -28.85
CA ASP A 631 26.01 -1.50 -28.00
C ASP A 631 24.84 -1.70 -27.04
N PRO A 632 24.15 -2.85 -27.07
CA PRO A 632 23.02 -3.14 -26.17
C PRO A 632 23.35 -2.97 -24.67
N LYS A 633 24.58 -3.26 -24.25
CA LYS A 633 25.01 -3.08 -22.86
C LYS A 633 25.16 -1.61 -22.50
N VAL A 634 25.70 -0.79 -23.42
CA VAL A 634 25.84 0.66 -23.25
C VAL A 634 24.46 1.31 -23.25
N VAL A 635 23.56 0.88 -24.14
CA VAL A 635 22.16 1.35 -24.17
C VAL A 635 21.43 1.04 -22.87
N ALA A 636 21.57 -0.18 -22.33
CA ALA A 636 20.96 -0.56 -21.06
C ALA A 636 21.52 0.27 -19.88
N LYS A 637 22.84 0.49 -19.84
CA LYS A 637 23.49 1.31 -18.80
C LYS A 637 23.02 2.78 -18.88
N ASN A 638 22.97 3.33 -20.07
CA ASN A 638 22.50 4.71 -20.28
C ASN A 638 21.03 4.90 -19.90
N ARG A 639 20.16 3.94 -20.23
CA ARG A 639 18.75 3.95 -19.81
C ARG A 639 18.57 3.94 -18.29
N LYS A 640 19.39 3.14 -17.59
CA LYS A 640 19.38 3.06 -16.14
C LYS A 640 19.79 4.40 -15.52
N ARG A 641 20.85 5.03 -16.04
CA ARG A 641 21.29 6.38 -15.61
C ARG A 641 20.24 7.44 -15.86
N GLU A 642 19.61 7.42 -17.02
CA GLU A 642 18.53 8.35 -17.39
C GLU A 642 17.33 8.20 -16.41
N LYS A 643 16.95 6.97 -16.11
CA LYS A 643 15.88 6.68 -15.14
C LYS A 643 16.23 7.19 -13.74
N HIS A 644 17.44 6.94 -13.25
CA HIS A 644 17.89 7.44 -11.95
C HIS A 644 17.89 8.95 -11.87
N ALA A 645 18.36 9.64 -12.93
CA ALA A 645 18.35 11.10 -12.98
C ALA A 645 16.93 11.67 -12.91
N VAL A 646 15.99 11.07 -13.63
CA VAL A 646 14.58 11.46 -13.60
C VAL A 646 13.91 11.16 -12.24
N ASP A 647 14.19 10.02 -11.63
CA ASP A 647 13.67 9.69 -10.31
C ASP A 647 14.19 10.66 -9.22
N ILE A 648 15.44 11.12 -9.33
CA ILE A 648 16.01 12.17 -8.48
C ILE A 648 15.24 13.49 -8.67
N GLU A 649 15.06 13.95 -9.90
CA GLU A 649 14.34 15.20 -10.19
C GLU A 649 12.88 15.18 -9.70
N ILE A 650 12.22 14.03 -9.84
CA ILE A 650 10.86 13.82 -9.30
C ILE A 650 10.85 13.92 -7.77
N LEU A 651 11.82 13.30 -7.08
CA LEU A 651 11.89 13.35 -5.63
C LEU A 651 12.20 14.77 -5.13
N GLU A 652 13.10 15.49 -5.80
CA GLU A 652 13.39 16.89 -5.49
C GLU A 652 12.17 17.78 -5.65
N ALA A 653 11.44 17.64 -6.76
CA ALA A 653 10.20 18.37 -7.00
C ALA A 653 9.11 18.04 -5.96
N ARG A 654 9.02 16.78 -5.49
CA ARG A 654 8.11 16.39 -4.41
C ARG A 654 8.52 16.94 -3.04
N ILE A 655 9.82 17.03 -2.76
CA ILE A 655 10.35 17.62 -1.51
C ILE A 655 9.99 19.09 -1.43
N GLU A 656 10.11 19.82 -2.53
CA GLU A 656 9.72 21.24 -2.59
C GLU A 656 8.21 21.44 -2.38
N GLY A 657 7.37 20.55 -2.91
CA GLY A 657 5.92 20.59 -2.78
C GLY A 657 5.37 19.94 -1.50
N ALA A 658 6.23 19.42 -0.60
CA ALA A 658 5.79 18.69 0.57
C ALA A 658 4.98 19.57 1.54
N ALA A 659 3.74 19.18 1.82
CA ALA A 659 2.82 19.92 2.67
C ALA A 659 3.17 19.86 4.17
N THR A 660 3.93 18.84 4.60
CA THR A 660 4.30 18.65 6.00
C THR A 660 5.79 18.38 6.18
N LEU A 661 6.33 18.76 7.35
CA LEU A 661 7.73 18.48 7.71
C LEU A 661 8.03 16.96 7.73
N ILE A 662 7.06 16.14 8.07
CA ILE A 662 7.21 14.67 8.13
C ILE A 662 7.32 14.11 6.72
N GLU A 663 6.47 14.56 5.81
CA GLU A 663 6.52 14.20 4.40
C GLU A 663 7.86 14.60 3.78
N ARG A 664 8.29 15.83 4.00
CA ARG A 664 9.58 16.33 3.54
C ARG A 664 10.74 15.45 4.01
N ARG A 665 10.84 15.14 5.30
CA ARG A 665 11.88 14.26 5.85
C ARG A 665 11.84 12.84 5.28
N TYR A 666 10.65 12.31 5.03
CA TYR A 666 10.48 11.00 4.38
C TYR A 666 11.05 11.00 2.96
N LEU A 667 10.70 12.02 2.16
CA LEU A 667 11.16 12.16 0.79
C LEU A 667 12.68 12.43 0.72
N GLU A 668 13.23 13.24 1.64
CA GLU A 668 14.67 13.46 1.79
C GLU A 668 15.44 12.17 2.11
N ALA A 669 14.90 11.32 2.98
CA ALA A 669 15.50 10.02 3.26
C ALA A 669 15.47 9.08 2.04
N LYS A 670 14.38 9.12 1.25
CA LYS A 670 14.24 8.35 0.02
C LYS A 670 15.24 8.84 -1.06
N LEU A 671 15.38 10.13 -1.22
CA LEU A 671 16.35 10.76 -2.11
C LEU A 671 17.78 10.34 -1.76
N LYS A 672 18.15 10.43 -0.48
CA LYS A 672 19.46 10.01 0.01
C LYS A 672 19.76 8.54 -0.27
N SER A 673 18.76 7.65 -0.12
CA SER A 673 18.92 6.23 -0.46
C SER A 673 19.14 6.01 -1.94
N LEU A 674 18.37 6.70 -2.81
CA LEU A 674 18.50 6.60 -4.26
C LEU A 674 19.87 7.12 -4.74
N MET A 675 20.34 8.24 -4.18
CA MET A 675 21.65 8.78 -4.49
C MET A 675 22.79 7.85 -4.07
N SER A 676 22.66 7.14 -2.93
CA SER A 676 23.67 6.17 -2.49
C SER A 676 23.69 4.92 -3.37
N GLU A 677 22.55 4.49 -3.91
CA GLU A 677 22.46 3.40 -4.89
C GLU A 677 23.11 3.79 -6.21
N ALA A 678 22.89 5.01 -6.69
CA ALA A 678 23.47 5.53 -7.93
C ALA A 678 25.00 5.65 -7.85
N VAL A 679 25.57 6.03 -6.69
CA VAL A 679 27.01 6.14 -6.48
C VAL A 679 27.68 4.78 -6.31
N GLY A 680 26.99 3.78 -5.74
CA GLY A 680 27.54 2.43 -5.54
C GLY A 680 27.71 1.62 -6.84
N GLU A 681 27.07 2.03 -7.92
CA GLU A 681 27.14 1.34 -9.23
C GLU A 681 28.20 1.93 -10.19
N ASP A 682 28.78 3.08 -9.88
CA ASP A 682 29.75 3.80 -10.74
C ASP A 682 31.14 3.93 -10.09
N GLU A 683 31.84 2.83 -9.83
CA GLU A 683 33.26 2.89 -9.43
C GLU A 683 34.22 3.34 -10.56
N SER A 684 33.74 3.63 -11.79
CA SER A 684 34.61 3.99 -12.92
C SER A 684 34.41 5.39 -13.52
N ASP A 685 33.31 6.12 -13.18
CA ASP A 685 33.09 7.47 -13.69
C ASP A 685 32.55 8.39 -12.61
N VAL A 686 33.38 9.28 -12.11
CA VAL A 686 33.00 10.38 -11.22
C VAL A 686 32.06 11.30 -11.99
N VAL A 687 30.76 11.09 -11.83
CA VAL A 687 29.80 12.18 -12.10
C VAL A 687 30.05 13.21 -11.03
N SER A 688 30.56 14.38 -11.42
CA SER A 688 30.85 15.47 -10.50
C SER A 688 29.58 15.80 -9.71
N VAL A 689 29.66 15.62 -8.41
CA VAL A 689 28.62 15.96 -7.42
C VAL A 689 28.29 17.47 -7.43
N ASP A 690 29.04 18.25 -8.18
CA ASP A 690 28.91 19.70 -8.31
C ASP A 690 27.61 20.19 -8.98
N ARG A 691 26.81 19.29 -9.59
CA ARG A 691 25.46 19.62 -10.13
C ARG A 691 24.32 19.34 -9.17
N VAL A 692 24.58 18.72 -8.03
CA VAL A 692 23.61 18.53 -6.95
C VAL A 692 23.93 19.47 -5.79
N ALA A 693 24.32 20.69 -6.09
CA ALA A 693 24.30 21.77 -5.11
C ALA A 693 22.84 22.19 -4.93
N VAL A 694 22.20 21.56 -3.97
CA VAL A 694 20.92 22.02 -3.45
C VAL A 694 21.10 23.48 -3.06
N SER A 695 20.39 24.37 -3.73
CA SER A 695 20.37 25.80 -3.43
C SER A 695 19.63 26.07 -2.12
N ASP A 696 20.14 25.55 -1.02
CA ASP A 696 19.64 25.95 0.29
C ASP A 696 20.76 26.01 1.31
N LYS A 697 21.00 27.20 1.80
CA LYS A 697 22.12 27.60 2.66
C LYS A 697 22.18 26.92 4.04
N ASN A 698 21.39 25.87 4.31
CA ASN A 698 21.31 25.24 5.63
C ASN A 698 21.44 23.71 5.66
N ILE A 699 21.82 23.06 4.56
CA ILE A 699 22.16 21.65 4.62
C ILE A 699 23.65 21.50 4.29
N GLN A 700 24.49 21.59 5.31
CA GLN A 700 25.83 21.03 5.23
C GLN A 700 25.67 19.50 5.14
N VAL A 701 25.64 18.98 3.93
CA VAL A 701 25.97 17.59 3.68
C VAL A 701 27.45 17.47 3.93
N THR A 702 27.83 17.19 5.15
CA THR A 702 29.15 16.64 5.46
C THR A 702 29.19 15.28 4.75
N ALA A 703 29.68 15.28 3.53
CA ALA A 703 30.15 14.07 2.90
C ALA A 703 31.15 13.46 3.90
N ALA A 704 30.82 12.29 4.43
CA ALA A 704 31.74 11.52 5.24
C ALA A 704 32.92 11.14 4.32
N ARG A 705 33.89 12.03 4.19
CA ARG A 705 35.20 11.70 3.68
C ARG A 705 35.83 10.72 4.66
N GLY A 706 36.05 9.50 4.19
CA GLY A 706 37.02 8.60 4.79
C GLY A 706 36.50 7.74 5.93
N MET A 707 35.63 6.78 5.64
CA MET A 707 35.77 5.48 6.29
C MET A 707 36.50 4.56 5.33
N ASN A 708 37.79 4.40 5.58
CA ASN A 708 38.65 3.46 4.89
C ASN A 708 38.06 2.06 5.06
N ARG A 709 37.97 1.32 3.96
CA ARG A 709 37.52 -0.09 3.91
C ARG A 709 38.29 -1.02 4.87
N ASP A 710 39.48 -0.62 5.28
CA ASP A 710 40.34 -1.38 6.22
C ASP A 710 39.88 -1.35 7.67
N GLY A 711 39.05 -0.37 8.10
CA GLY A 711 38.48 -0.29 9.44
C GLY A 711 37.36 -1.29 9.70
N LEU A 712 36.61 -1.69 8.69
CA LEU A 712 35.49 -2.65 8.82
C LEU A 712 35.97 -4.10 8.87
N PHE A 713 37.17 -4.43 8.31
CA PHE A 713 37.76 -5.76 8.38
C PHE A 713 38.62 -5.99 9.61
N ALA A 714 39.12 -4.95 10.26
CA ALA A 714 39.88 -5.05 11.49
C ALA A 714 39.05 -5.42 12.72
N ALA A 715 37.77 -4.97 12.76
CA ALA A 715 36.85 -5.31 13.84
C ALA A 715 36.36 -6.76 13.82
N ALA A 716 36.47 -7.46 12.69
CA ALA A 716 36.06 -8.85 12.54
C ALA A 716 37.13 -9.88 12.91
N ARG A 717 38.38 -9.45 13.20
CA ARG A 717 39.52 -10.36 13.49
C ARG A 717 39.79 -10.64 14.98
N ASN A 718 39.06 -9.96 15.89
CA ASN A 718 39.30 -10.11 17.35
C ASN A 718 38.15 -10.79 18.10
N PHE A 719 37.59 -11.88 17.58
CA PHE A 719 36.81 -12.81 18.40
C PHE A 719 37.57 -14.11 18.59
N PRO A 720 37.96 -14.48 19.81
CA PRO A 720 38.57 -15.79 20.09
C PRO A 720 37.44 -16.84 20.22
N GLY A 721 37.57 -17.94 19.52
CA GLY A 721 36.81 -19.16 19.77
C GLY A 721 36.10 -19.75 18.55
N ARG A 722 36.86 -20.38 17.66
CA ARG A 722 36.32 -21.46 16.81
C ARG A 722 36.81 -22.82 17.34
N PRO A 723 35.90 -23.75 17.65
CA PRO A 723 36.30 -25.15 17.72
C PRO A 723 36.39 -25.72 16.30
N SER A 724 37.52 -26.32 15.99
CA SER A 724 37.76 -27.12 14.81
C SER A 724 36.91 -28.40 14.86
N PHE A 725 36.10 -28.65 13.84
CA PHE A 725 35.66 -30.01 13.52
C PHE A 725 36.33 -30.42 12.20
N ARG A 726 37.21 -31.44 12.33
CA ARG A 726 37.72 -32.25 11.23
C ARG A 726 36.74 -33.41 10.99
N ARG A 727 36.49 -33.67 9.71
CA ARG A 727 35.88 -34.81 9.01
C ARG A 727 34.39 -34.94 9.12
#